data_0ef27e28a00a447850eaec562b792ff3
#
_entry.id   0ef27e28a00a447850eaec562b792ff3
#
_cell.length_a   1.000
_cell.length_b   1.000
_cell.length_c   1.000
_cell.angle_alpha   90.00
_cell.angle_beta   90.00
_cell.angle_gamma   90.00
#
_symmetry.space_group_name_H-M   'P 1'
#
loop_
_entity.id
_entity.type
_entity.pdbx_description
1 polymer ?
#
loop_
_entity_poly.entity_id
_entity_poly.type
_entity_poly.pdbx_seq_one_letter_code
_entity_poly.pdbx_strand_id
1 'polypeptide(L)'
;MNGGALLCKNAAVTLLYMFHKVVFTCFLCLSFVTVQARHLCGRVVDASTGEDLIGATVELLSASDSAVLRSTVTTERQYYGESIFCYTLDVENNTRYLVRISMVGYKTLYVPVEVKMAERMNEQWVDDARLKVDTHVLDEVVVKATKIKMVMRGDTVVYNADAFNLSEGSMLDALVRQLPGVTLDGGVIKVNGRAVSTLLVDGRDFFNGDAKKALENLPAYTVNKVRVYDKQGKDSRLMERDMGDKALVVDVALKKQYHRGFIGNVDVAAGSKRRYGARLFAMHYGEKSRLTLTGNMNNVSDGQTPGEDGALSELPDAGGGRQSTRRLGISYYYNGKDEDSYFSSDNNIGFTDNDQQSRINSQTFLTGGDYFHLSNSSNRSRITDMSASLSAGFHPHRQIIDLSTSVSHTSGRGWDSMLSGQFNKKPWSISMLDSLYLPGASTRLLHATVNRQRDEMMSRSNSTNYSFTFANRIAFGKETTQNMASVTGSVSYGRSNADRFGRNQVDYLGAMATQDHRAQYVSSPANNYTLMLNMEYSRLLNRDSDEVNTIYIQPFVRLNQSYNASGNDLYRLDRLADYTETAYPLGVLPSTRNALLHVIDATNSYQNRSHVTSSFTGLTFNYTHGDGTSRPQFSAQLYAPVQFKRESLSYNRMRHYHSKRNSVFFEPTLTFTYQNTDSTGTRYASINYGTSQSQPDLSTMLAIHDDSNPLVLTLGNPNLKKSRDHHIDLMLSSFSMARQLSANAGASYHTMHNAIATSVLYDKNTGRTTTQQVNVNGNWGASLNGGMAMPLDKSQHLSFQEELRCDYNRSVDLMTVSGMAAVQSKVNNWNVLNTLKLTWQAGDRIRLNCTSNVAYQRATGNRDDFTTVSAWRYNFGVNGNITLPWNFEITTDFTNYNRRGYNDSQMNSSELIWNLRLTKKLLKDNLTLSLDGFDLLGQLNNTTFTLDAQGRTETWTSSIPRYLMLHVAYKFHK
;
A
#
# COMPACT_ATOMS: atom_id res chain seq x y z
N MET A 1 25.38 48.50 -4.52
CA MET A 1 24.39 47.40 -4.41
C MET A 1 24.75 46.30 -5.40
N ASN A 2 25.90 45.64 -5.27
CA ASN A 2 26.34 44.52 -6.10
C ASN A 2 27.22 43.55 -5.32
N GLY A 3 26.67 43.00 -4.24
CA GLY A 3 27.41 42.03 -3.42
C GLY A 3 26.66 40.75 -3.08
N GLY A 4 25.36 40.66 -3.36
CA GLY A 4 24.54 39.53 -2.97
C GLY A 4 24.37 38.40 -4.02
N ALA A 5 24.61 38.68 -5.29
CA ALA A 5 24.41 37.71 -6.37
C ALA A 5 25.61 36.77 -6.59
N LEU A 6 26.79 37.09 -6.08
CA LEU A 6 27.99 36.24 -6.25
C LEU A 6 28.10 35.12 -5.20
N LEU A 7 27.52 35.33 -4.01
CA LEU A 7 27.56 34.35 -2.92
C LEU A 7 26.56 33.17 -3.17
N CYS A 8 25.42 33.42 -3.80
CA CYS A 8 24.48 32.35 -4.15
C CYS A 8 24.94 31.45 -5.31
N LYS A 9 25.68 31.99 -6.27
CA LYS A 9 26.27 31.18 -7.37
C LYS A 9 27.34 30.22 -6.87
N ASN A 10 28.18 30.65 -5.93
CA ASN A 10 29.25 29.82 -5.39
C ASN A 10 28.70 28.72 -4.43
N ALA A 11 27.63 28.98 -3.69
CA ALA A 11 27.00 27.96 -2.86
C ALA A 11 26.34 26.84 -3.67
N ALA A 12 25.66 27.16 -4.75
CA ALA A 12 25.06 26.18 -5.64
C ALA A 12 26.08 25.31 -6.40
N VAL A 13 27.19 25.93 -6.84
CA VAL A 13 28.30 25.22 -7.49
C VAL A 13 29.04 24.33 -6.48
N THR A 14 29.23 24.80 -5.26
CA THR A 14 29.88 24.01 -4.19
C THR A 14 29.00 22.85 -3.74
N LEU A 15 27.68 23.02 -3.63
CA LEU A 15 26.74 21.94 -3.35
C LEU A 15 26.68 20.92 -4.50
N LEU A 16 26.66 21.37 -5.74
CA LEU A 16 26.71 20.49 -6.91
C LEU A 16 28.03 19.70 -6.97
N TYR A 17 29.13 20.34 -6.62
CA TYR A 17 30.45 19.71 -6.57
C TYR A 17 30.61 18.75 -5.39
N MET A 18 30.01 19.04 -4.26
CA MET A 18 29.92 18.11 -3.12
C MET A 18 28.97 16.95 -3.44
N PHE A 19 27.84 17.21 -4.09
CA PHE A 19 26.92 16.16 -4.55
C PHE A 19 27.58 15.24 -5.59
N HIS A 20 28.36 15.81 -6.55
CA HIS A 20 29.14 15.03 -7.49
C HIS A 20 30.24 14.18 -6.79
N LYS A 21 30.90 14.72 -5.78
CA LYS A 21 31.90 13.95 -5.01
C LYS A 21 31.23 12.86 -4.13
N VAL A 22 30.10 13.14 -3.51
CA VAL A 22 29.37 12.16 -2.69
C VAL A 22 28.78 11.06 -3.56
N VAL A 23 28.15 11.39 -4.67
CA VAL A 23 27.63 10.40 -5.63
C VAL A 23 28.77 9.61 -6.28
N PHE A 24 29.89 10.27 -6.63
CA PHE A 24 31.06 9.58 -7.18
C PHE A 24 31.82 8.74 -6.14
N THR A 25 31.87 9.18 -4.89
CA THR A 25 32.46 8.40 -3.78
C THR A 25 31.55 7.26 -3.36
N CYS A 26 30.23 7.43 -3.35
CA CYS A 26 29.28 6.32 -3.19
C CYS A 26 29.33 5.35 -4.37
N PHE A 27 29.51 5.84 -5.59
CA PHE A 27 29.71 4.98 -6.76
C PHE A 27 31.07 4.26 -6.76
N LEU A 28 32.14 4.91 -6.29
CA LEU A 28 33.45 4.28 -6.10
C LEU A 28 33.49 3.34 -4.88
N CYS A 29 32.75 3.60 -3.82
CA CYS A 29 32.64 2.68 -2.67
C CYS A 29 31.76 1.45 -2.99
N LEU A 30 30.90 1.51 -4.01
CA LEU A 30 30.21 0.37 -4.60
C LEU A 30 31.05 -0.34 -5.68
N SER A 31 32.17 0.25 -6.11
CA SER A 31 33.11 -0.38 -7.02
C SER A 31 33.99 -1.37 -6.26
N PHE A 32 33.52 -2.59 -6.16
CA PHE A 32 34.25 -3.83 -6.26
C PHE A 32 35.48 -4.02 -5.34
N VAL A 33 35.23 -4.49 -4.15
CA VAL A 33 36.08 -5.60 -3.68
C VAL A 33 35.47 -6.87 -4.29
N THR A 34 35.85 -7.23 -5.46
CA THR A 34 35.74 -8.62 -5.94
C THR A 34 36.72 -9.46 -5.11
N VAL A 35 36.31 -9.82 -3.91
CA VAL A 35 36.91 -10.99 -3.26
C VAL A 35 36.43 -12.15 -4.13
N GLN A 36 37.32 -12.70 -4.94
CA GLN A 36 37.06 -13.95 -5.63
C GLN A 36 36.80 -15.00 -4.55
N ALA A 37 35.51 -15.34 -4.36
CA ALA A 37 35.14 -16.42 -3.46
C ALA A 37 35.74 -17.71 -4.02
N ARG A 38 36.46 -18.47 -3.18
CA ARG A 38 36.98 -19.79 -3.49
C ARG A 38 36.07 -20.83 -2.88
N HIS A 39 35.76 -21.88 -3.64
CA HIS A 39 34.78 -22.86 -3.26
C HIS A 39 35.36 -24.24 -3.16
N LEU A 40 34.96 -24.96 -2.11
CA LEU A 40 35.18 -26.38 -1.96
C LEU A 40 33.91 -27.10 -2.38
N CYS A 41 34.00 -27.98 -3.38
CA CYS A 41 32.86 -28.71 -3.93
C CYS A 41 33.04 -30.21 -3.73
N GLY A 42 31.96 -30.97 -3.58
CA GLY A 42 32.01 -32.43 -3.49
C GLY A 42 30.60 -33.04 -3.57
N ARG A 43 30.55 -34.32 -3.88
CA ARG A 43 29.32 -35.12 -3.93
C ARG A 43 29.16 -35.93 -2.66
N VAL A 44 27.90 -36.20 -2.28
CA VAL A 44 27.57 -37.09 -1.17
C VAL A 44 26.75 -38.24 -1.73
N VAL A 45 27.23 -39.47 -1.56
CA VAL A 45 26.57 -40.63 -2.13
C VAL A 45 26.31 -41.72 -1.08
N ASP A 46 25.31 -42.54 -1.29
CA ASP A 46 25.11 -43.75 -0.50
C ASP A 46 26.24 -44.76 -0.73
N ALA A 47 26.83 -45.24 0.33
CA ALA A 47 28.02 -46.15 0.25
C ALA A 47 27.68 -47.52 -0.38
N SER A 48 26.40 -47.94 -0.37
CA SER A 48 25.94 -49.25 -0.87
C SER A 48 25.40 -49.20 -2.29
N THR A 49 24.65 -48.14 -2.61
CA THR A 49 23.98 -47.97 -3.93
C THR A 49 24.75 -47.06 -4.90
N GLY A 50 25.61 -46.18 -4.37
CA GLY A 50 26.28 -45.16 -5.17
C GLY A 50 25.38 -44.02 -5.63
N GLU A 51 24.09 -43.98 -5.20
CA GLU A 51 23.13 -42.91 -5.53
C GLU A 51 23.45 -41.62 -4.79
N ASP A 52 23.19 -40.48 -5.43
CA ASP A 52 23.39 -39.18 -4.83
C ASP A 52 22.42 -38.92 -3.68
N LEU A 53 22.95 -38.47 -2.53
CA LEU A 53 22.18 -38.12 -1.35
C LEU A 53 21.81 -36.62 -1.38
N ILE A 54 20.59 -36.30 -1.81
CA ILE A 54 20.07 -34.94 -1.95
C ILE A 54 19.60 -34.44 -0.59
N GLY A 55 20.06 -33.23 -0.19
CA GLY A 55 19.69 -32.63 1.08
C GLY A 55 20.52 -33.09 2.27
N ALA A 56 21.65 -33.78 2.03
CA ALA A 56 22.62 -34.07 3.06
C ALA A 56 23.24 -32.76 3.59
N THR A 57 23.30 -32.59 4.89
CA THR A 57 23.89 -31.43 5.55
C THR A 57 25.43 -31.57 5.55
N VAL A 58 26.11 -30.53 5.05
CA VAL A 58 27.56 -30.45 4.97
C VAL A 58 28.03 -29.21 5.71
N GLU A 59 28.89 -29.41 6.69
CA GLU A 59 29.42 -28.37 7.55
C GLU A 59 30.94 -28.31 7.48
N LEU A 60 31.47 -27.13 7.29
CA LEU A 60 32.88 -26.83 7.32
C LEU A 60 33.28 -26.48 8.75
N LEU A 61 34.15 -27.29 9.33
CA LEU A 61 34.65 -27.09 10.67
C LEU A 61 36.09 -26.60 10.65
N SER A 62 36.46 -25.80 11.62
CA SER A 62 37.86 -25.46 11.87
C SER A 62 38.64 -26.72 12.27
N ALA A 63 39.81 -26.95 11.67
CA ALA A 63 40.65 -28.14 11.99
C ALA A 63 41.26 -28.07 13.39
N SER A 64 41.28 -26.89 14.06
CA SER A 64 41.91 -26.69 15.36
C SER A 64 40.96 -26.93 16.55
N ASP A 65 39.68 -26.53 16.44
CA ASP A 65 38.75 -26.58 17.55
C ASP A 65 37.37 -27.17 17.17
N SER A 66 37.26 -27.68 15.94
CA SER A 66 36.00 -28.23 15.37
C SER A 66 34.79 -27.27 15.42
N ALA A 67 35.00 -25.96 15.53
CA ALA A 67 33.96 -24.99 15.46
C ALA A 67 33.37 -24.92 14.04
N VAL A 68 32.04 -24.83 13.92
CA VAL A 68 31.37 -24.74 12.62
C VAL A 68 31.61 -23.35 12.01
N LEU A 69 32.26 -23.30 10.86
CA LEU A 69 32.58 -22.08 10.12
C LEU A 69 31.55 -21.78 9.06
N ARG A 70 31.06 -22.80 8.35
CA ARG A 70 30.06 -22.71 7.28
C ARG A 70 29.22 -23.98 7.27
N SER A 71 27.99 -23.84 6.72
CA SER A 71 27.07 -24.95 6.57
C SER A 71 26.34 -24.82 5.23
N THR A 72 26.11 -25.93 4.55
CA THR A 72 25.38 -26.05 3.30
C THR A 72 24.67 -27.39 3.24
N VAL A 73 23.91 -27.62 2.16
CA VAL A 73 23.32 -28.92 1.85
C VAL A 73 23.62 -29.33 0.42
N THR A 74 23.57 -30.62 0.13
CA THR A 74 23.69 -31.10 -1.25
C THR A 74 22.50 -30.69 -2.07
N THR A 75 22.73 -30.00 -3.19
CA THR A 75 21.71 -29.48 -4.11
C THR A 75 22.09 -29.79 -5.56
N GLU A 76 21.11 -29.71 -6.43
CA GLU A 76 21.32 -29.80 -7.87
C GLU A 76 22.12 -28.58 -8.37
N ARG A 77 23.13 -28.81 -9.18
CA ARG A 77 23.96 -27.79 -9.84
C ARG A 77 24.19 -28.18 -11.29
N GLN A 78 24.02 -27.21 -12.19
CA GLN A 78 24.40 -27.36 -13.59
C GLN A 78 25.92 -27.21 -13.71
N TYR A 79 26.58 -28.26 -14.22
CA TYR A 79 28.01 -28.27 -14.43
C TYR A 79 28.35 -28.83 -15.81
N TYR A 80 28.92 -27.99 -16.71
CA TYR A 80 29.18 -28.32 -18.12
C TYR A 80 27.96 -28.88 -18.88
N GLY A 81 26.73 -28.45 -18.53
CA GLY A 81 25.51 -28.88 -19.21
C GLY A 81 24.88 -30.15 -18.64
N GLU A 82 25.44 -30.74 -17.62
CA GLU A 82 24.91 -31.90 -16.88
C GLU A 82 24.45 -31.47 -15.48
N SER A 83 23.34 -32.03 -15.00
CA SER A 83 22.83 -31.83 -13.64
C SER A 83 23.58 -32.76 -12.68
N ILE A 84 24.31 -32.20 -11.74
CA ILE A 84 24.98 -32.96 -10.69
C ILE A 84 24.52 -32.54 -9.32
N PHE A 85 24.45 -33.48 -8.35
CA PHE A 85 24.07 -33.18 -6.98
C PHE A 85 25.35 -33.03 -6.13
N CYS A 86 25.67 -31.82 -5.70
CA CYS A 86 26.87 -31.51 -4.96
C CYS A 86 26.65 -30.43 -3.90
N TYR A 87 27.59 -30.29 -3.00
CA TYR A 87 27.68 -29.16 -2.08
C TYR A 87 28.78 -28.19 -2.53
N THR A 88 28.63 -26.94 -2.13
CA THR A 88 29.60 -25.86 -2.34
C THR A 88 29.77 -25.09 -1.04
N LEU A 89 31.02 -24.94 -0.57
CA LEU A 89 31.39 -24.25 0.65
C LEU A 89 32.47 -23.21 0.36
N ASP A 90 32.28 -21.99 0.87
CA ASP A 90 33.26 -20.92 0.77
C ASP A 90 34.44 -21.22 1.68
N VAL A 91 35.68 -21.21 1.14
CA VAL A 91 36.90 -21.57 1.84
C VAL A 91 38.04 -20.59 1.58
N GLU A 92 39.00 -20.56 2.49
CA GLU A 92 40.26 -19.84 2.33
C GLU A 92 41.33 -20.76 1.79
N ASN A 93 42.17 -20.23 0.89
CA ASN A 93 43.29 -21.03 0.32
C ASN A 93 44.36 -21.29 1.36
N ASN A 94 45.11 -22.39 1.19
CA ASN A 94 46.18 -22.84 2.08
C ASN A 94 45.71 -23.10 3.53
N THR A 95 44.46 -23.50 3.70
CA THR A 95 43.84 -23.75 5.02
C THR A 95 43.37 -25.19 5.12
N ARG A 96 43.48 -25.78 6.31
CA ARG A 96 42.99 -27.12 6.61
C ARG A 96 41.62 -27.01 7.30
N TYR A 97 40.72 -27.85 6.85
CA TYR A 97 39.36 -27.93 7.38
C TYR A 97 38.99 -29.37 7.69
N LEU A 98 37.96 -29.53 8.51
CA LEU A 98 37.25 -30.77 8.70
C LEU A 98 35.83 -30.62 8.17
N VAL A 99 35.44 -31.44 7.20
CA VAL A 99 34.09 -31.41 6.63
C VAL A 99 33.26 -32.47 7.33
N ARG A 100 32.22 -32.06 8.04
CA ARG A 100 31.21 -32.92 8.66
C ARG A 100 30.02 -33.08 7.73
N ILE A 101 29.67 -34.31 7.39
CA ILE A 101 28.58 -34.64 6.50
C ILE A 101 27.58 -35.52 7.24
N SER A 102 26.33 -35.10 7.29
CA SER A 102 25.30 -35.83 8.02
C SER A 102 23.98 -35.84 7.23
N MET A 103 23.26 -36.95 7.36
CA MET A 103 21.92 -37.13 6.78
C MET A 103 21.13 -38.08 7.68
N VAL A 104 19.79 -37.83 7.79
CA VAL A 104 18.91 -38.71 8.56
C VAL A 104 18.91 -40.12 8.01
N GLY A 105 19.17 -41.10 8.86
CA GLY A 105 19.31 -42.53 8.47
C GLY A 105 20.71 -42.93 8.07
N TYR A 106 21.73 -42.06 8.16
CA TYR A 106 23.12 -42.35 7.82
C TYR A 106 24.06 -41.98 8.98
N LYS A 107 25.19 -42.70 9.06
CA LYS A 107 26.25 -42.37 10.00
C LYS A 107 26.96 -41.08 9.56
N THR A 108 27.12 -40.15 10.49
CA THR A 108 27.89 -38.92 10.23
C THR A 108 29.33 -39.23 9.80
N LEU A 109 29.78 -38.60 8.71
CA LEU A 109 31.11 -38.74 8.17
C LEU A 109 31.92 -37.46 8.41
N TYR A 110 33.18 -37.61 8.79
CA TYR A 110 34.14 -36.51 8.93
C TYR A 110 35.26 -36.69 7.94
N VAL A 111 35.48 -35.70 7.08
CA VAL A 111 36.47 -35.70 6.01
C VAL A 111 37.48 -34.58 6.25
N PRO A 112 38.75 -34.84 6.56
CA PRO A 112 39.78 -33.81 6.61
C PRO A 112 40.11 -33.33 5.19
N VAL A 113 40.10 -32.03 4.96
CA VAL A 113 40.37 -31.43 3.65
C VAL A 113 41.43 -30.35 3.78
N GLU A 114 42.42 -30.39 2.92
CA GLU A 114 43.43 -29.33 2.76
C GLU A 114 43.11 -28.56 1.47
N VAL A 115 42.83 -27.28 1.59
CA VAL A 115 42.51 -26.44 0.44
C VAL A 115 43.82 -25.88 -0.13
N LYS A 116 44.14 -26.28 -1.36
CA LYS A 116 45.30 -25.78 -2.12
C LYS A 116 44.84 -25.49 -3.56
N MET A 117 44.53 -24.24 -3.84
CA MET A 117 44.11 -23.83 -5.18
C MET A 117 45.15 -22.95 -5.85
N ALA A 118 45.43 -23.20 -7.13
CA ALA A 118 46.28 -22.32 -7.94
C ALA A 118 45.60 -20.92 -8.09
N GLU A 119 46.39 -19.86 -8.36
CA GLU A 119 45.87 -18.46 -8.39
C GLU A 119 44.68 -18.22 -9.35
N ARG A 120 44.54 -19.06 -10.38
CA ARG A 120 43.45 -18.97 -11.37
C ARG A 120 42.29 -19.93 -11.15
N MET A 121 42.32 -20.73 -10.09
CA MET A 121 41.27 -21.69 -9.76
C MET A 121 40.40 -21.17 -8.64
N ASN A 122 39.09 -21.17 -8.85
CA ASN A 122 38.13 -20.74 -7.85
C ASN A 122 37.38 -21.90 -7.20
N GLU A 123 37.54 -23.13 -7.68
CA GLU A 123 36.89 -24.33 -7.15
C GLU A 123 37.87 -25.45 -6.96
N GLN A 124 37.78 -26.16 -5.84
CA GLN A 124 38.46 -27.42 -5.58
C GLN A 124 37.42 -28.50 -5.34
N TRP A 125 37.45 -29.55 -6.14
CA TRP A 125 36.62 -30.73 -5.96
C TRP A 125 37.33 -31.75 -5.08
N VAL A 126 36.57 -32.34 -4.14
CA VAL A 126 37.02 -33.44 -3.29
C VAL A 126 36.32 -34.73 -3.71
N ASP A 127 36.91 -35.87 -3.31
CA ASP A 127 36.32 -37.17 -3.60
C ASP A 127 34.92 -37.34 -3.02
N ASP A 128 34.11 -38.21 -3.66
CA ASP A 128 32.75 -38.50 -3.24
C ASP A 128 32.71 -39.00 -1.78
N ALA A 129 31.94 -38.26 -0.97
CA ALA A 129 31.70 -38.62 0.42
C ALA A 129 30.68 -39.76 0.51
N ARG A 130 31.09 -40.95 0.89
CA ARG A 130 30.28 -42.17 0.97
C ARG A 130 29.70 -42.36 2.35
N LEU A 131 28.38 -42.10 2.54
CA LEU A 131 27.70 -42.31 3.80
C LEU A 131 27.17 -43.73 3.93
N LYS A 132 27.39 -44.33 5.11
CA LYS A 132 26.86 -45.65 5.45
C LYS A 132 25.53 -45.50 6.19
N VAL A 133 24.54 -46.33 5.85
CA VAL A 133 23.25 -46.37 6.54
C VAL A 133 23.48 -46.68 8.05
N ASP A 134 22.83 -45.92 8.90
CA ASP A 134 22.82 -46.17 10.35
C ASP A 134 21.67 -47.09 10.71
N THR A 135 21.99 -48.33 11.10
CA THR A 135 21.02 -49.38 11.47
C THR A 135 20.57 -49.34 12.92
N HIS A 136 21.03 -48.37 13.72
CA HIS A 136 20.55 -48.21 15.09
C HIS A 136 19.14 -47.56 15.09
N VAL A 137 18.21 -48.23 15.76
CA VAL A 137 16.87 -47.69 16.09
C VAL A 137 17.14 -46.49 16.99
N LEU A 138 16.85 -45.29 16.51
CA LEU A 138 16.93 -44.04 17.27
C LEU A 138 15.83 -44.01 18.32
N ASP A 139 16.20 -44.06 19.60
CA ASP A 139 15.40 -43.43 20.66
C ASP A 139 15.27 -41.96 20.31
N GLU A 140 14.09 -41.39 20.57
CA GLU A 140 13.66 -40.03 20.16
C GLU A 140 14.73 -38.98 20.48
N VAL A 141 15.64 -38.74 19.54
CA VAL A 141 16.59 -37.63 19.60
C VAL A 141 15.88 -36.38 19.19
N VAL A 142 15.48 -35.58 20.16
CA VAL A 142 15.08 -34.21 19.92
C VAL A 142 16.29 -33.43 19.42
N VAL A 143 16.50 -33.42 18.10
CA VAL A 143 17.50 -32.58 17.46
C VAL A 143 17.02 -31.14 17.56
N LYS A 144 17.54 -30.38 18.50
CA LYS A 144 17.43 -28.92 18.55
C LYS A 144 18.32 -28.29 17.49
N ALA A 145 18.11 -28.60 16.21
CA ALA A 145 18.73 -27.86 15.13
C ALA A 145 18.00 -26.52 15.01
N THR A 146 18.73 -25.42 15.01
CA THR A 146 18.19 -24.11 14.69
C THR A 146 17.56 -24.19 13.29
N LYS A 147 16.26 -24.09 13.16
CA LYS A 147 15.56 -24.17 11.89
C LYS A 147 16.07 -23.03 10.99
N ILE A 148 16.62 -23.36 9.84
CA ILE A 148 17.08 -22.37 8.86
C ILE A 148 15.86 -21.57 8.41
N LYS A 149 15.88 -20.26 8.65
CA LYS A 149 14.75 -19.36 8.34
C LYS A 149 14.57 -19.16 6.84
N MET A 150 15.68 -19.16 6.07
CA MET A 150 15.67 -18.76 4.67
C MET A 150 16.81 -19.43 3.91
N VAL A 151 16.53 -19.90 2.68
CA VAL A 151 17.51 -20.47 1.76
C VAL A 151 17.26 -19.93 0.35
N MET A 152 18.29 -19.84 -0.46
CA MET A 152 18.20 -19.58 -1.90
C MET A 152 18.17 -20.90 -2.66
N ARG A 153 17.25 -21.06 -3.61
CA ARG A 153 17.16 -22.19 -4.52
C ARG A 153 17.08 -21.66 -5.95
N GLY A 154 18.20 -21.71 -6.67
CA GLY A 154 18.30 -21.05 -7.98
C GLY A 154 18.05 -19.53 -7.83
N ASP A 155 17.03 -19.03 -8.50
CA ASP A 155 16.55 -17.62 -8.45
C ASP A 155 15.50 -17.35 -7.36
N THR A 156 15.09 -18.39 -6.62
CA THR A 156 13.98 -18.35 -5.68
C THR A 156 14.48 -18.25 -4.24
N VAL A 157 14.04 -17.23 -3.52
CA VAL A 157 14.21 -17.14 -2.05
C VAL A 157 13.12 -17.97 -1.38
N VAL A 158 13.51 -18.94 -0.55
CA VAL A 158 12.61 -19.84 0.16
C VAL A 158 12.69 -19.60 1.65
N TYR A 159 11.61 -19.17 2.26
CA TYR A 159 11.46 -19.02 3.71
C TYR A 159 10.77 -20.26 4.28
N ASN A 160 11.26 -20.75 5.41
CA ASN A 160 10.66 -21.86 6.14
C ASN A 160 9.67 -21.31 7.18
N ALA A 161 8.37 -21.51 6.99
CA ALA A 161 7.35 -20.95 7.87
C ALA A 161 7.47 -21.43 9.32
N ASP A 162 7.87 -22.69 9.54
CA ASP A 162 8.03 -23.26 10.88
C ASP A 162 9.24 -22.70 11.66
N ALA A 163 10.07 -21.86 11.02
CA ALA A 163 11.21 -21.20 11.69
C ALA A 163 10.82 -19.84 12.33
N PHE A 164 9.57 -19.40 12.11
CA PHE A 164 9.05 -18.14 12.65
C PHE A 164 8.06 -18.42 13.78
N ASN A 165 8.26 -17.76 14.92
CA ASN A 165 7.38 -17.90 16.06
C ASN A 165 6.19 -16.93 15.90
N LEU A 166 5.01 -17.47 15.70
CA LEU A 166 3.76 -16.74 15.49
C LEU A 166 2.82 -16.97 16.66
N SER A 167 2.10 -15.92 17.03
CA SER A 167 1.01 -16.03 17.99
C SER A 167 -0.07 -16.97 17.48
N GLU A 168 -0.73 -17.65 18.40
CA GLU A 168 -1.83 -18.54 18.06
C GLU A 168 -2.99 -17.77 17.42
N GLY A 169 -3.56 -18.33 16.36
CA GLY A 169 -4.61 -17.67 15.59
C GLY A 169 -4.12 -16.69 14.53
N SER A 170 -2.78 -16.52 14.41
CA SER A 170 -2.20 -15.66 13.37
C SER A 170 -2.57 -16.10 11.97
N MET A 171 -2.82 -15.13 11.09
CA MET A 171 -3.04 -15.35 9.68
C MET A 171 -1.74 -15.19 8.87
N LEU A 172 -1.82 -15.34 7.57
CA LEU A 172 -0.66 -15.29 6.68
C LEU A 172 0.05 -13.93 6.73
N ASP A 173 -0.66 -12.83 6.96
CA ASP A 173 -0.09 -11.50 7.12
C ASP A 173 0.95 -11.45 8.25
N ALA A 174 0.65 -12.05 9.39
CA ALA A 174 1.57 -12.13 10.52
C ALA A 174 2.86 -12.88 10.18
N LEU A 175 2.79 -13.94 9.36
CA LEU A 175 3.96 -14.65 8.86
C LEU A 175 4.76 -13.78 7.89
N VAL A 176 4.07 -13.19 6.89
CA VAL A 176 4.72 -12.41 5.82
C VAL A 176 5.50 -11.23 6.38
N ARG A 177 4.98 -10.56 7.39
CA ARG A 177 5.65 -9.43 8.07
C ARG A 177 6.87 -9.84 8.90
N GLN A 178 7.04 -11.12 9.19
CA GLN A 178 8.24 -11.63 9.89
C GLN A 178 9.35 -12.05 8.94
N LEU A 179 9.07 -12.15 7.63
CA LEU A 179 10.05 -12.58 6.66
C LEU A 179 11.13 -11.51 6.47
N PRO A 180 12.42 -11.86 6.56
CA PRO A 180 13.51 -10.92 6.33
C PRO A 180 13.41 -10.22 4.96
N GLY A 181 13.53 -8.91 4.94
CA GLY A 181 13.45 -8.11 3.71
C GLY A 181 12.03 -7.92 3.16
N VAL A 182 11.00 -8.38 3.86
CA VAL A 182 9.60 -8.21 3.45
C VAL A 182 8.93 -7.14 4.29
N THR A 183 8.19 -6.24 3.63
CA THR A 183 7.34 -5.24 4.27
C THR A 183 5.92 -5.34 3.72
N LEU A 184 4.94 -5.04 4.57
CA LEU A 184 3.53 -5.07 4.23
C LEU A 184 2.91 -3.72 4.57
N ASP A 185 2.43 -3.00 3.57
CA ASP A 185 1.86 -1.67 3.70
C ASP A 185 0.48 -1.63 3.02
N GLY A 186 -0.58 -1.43 3.80
CA GLY A 186 -1.95 -1.39 3.28
C GLY A 186 -2.40 -2.64 2.51
N GLY A 187 -1.81 -3.82 2.78
CA GLY A 187 -2.07 -5.06 2.04
C GLY A 187 -1.15 -5.29 0.83
N VAL A 188 -0.25 -4.33 0.53
CA VAL A 188 0.76 -4.47 -0.53
C VAL A 188 2.04 -5.06 0.05
N ILE A 189 2.42 -6.24 -0.44
CA ILE A 189 3.67 -6.89 -0.06
C ILE A 189 4.81 -6.26 -0.87
N LYS A 190 5.89 -5.87 -0.19
CA LYS A 190 7.15 -5.47 -0.85
C LYS A 190 8.26 -6.39 -0.37
N VAL A 191 9.07 -6.89 -1.27
CA VAL A 191 10.26 -7.69 -0.96
C VAL A 191 11.49 -6.94 -1.42
N ASN A 192 12.40 -6.65 -0.50
CA ASN A 192 13.58 -5.82 -0.75
C ASN A 192 13.22 -4.48 -1.43
N GLY A 193 12.10 -3.86 -1.05
CA GLY A 193 11.57 -2.63 -1.64
C GLY A 193 10.80 -2.81 -2.95
N ARG A 194 10.90 -3.95 -3.64
CA ARG A 194 10.13 -4.23 -4.87
C ARG A 194 8.70 -4.67 -4.52
N ALA A 195 7.71 -4.07 -5.14
CA ALA A 195 6.32 -4.47 -4.95
C ALA A 195 6.06 -5.86 -5.55
N VAL A 196 5.36 -6.69 -4.80
CA VAL A 196 4.89 -8.01 -5.26
C VAL A 196 3.63 -7.83 -6.08
N SER A 197 3.61 -8.38 -7.29
CA SER A 197 2.48 -8.26 -8.20
C SER A 197 1.33 -9.18 -7.82
N THR A 198 1.63 -10.39 -7.34
CA THR A 198 0.62 -11.41 -7.05
C THR A 198 1.08 -12.32 -5.91
N LEU A 199 0.15 -12.64 -5.02
CA LEU A 199 0.33 -13.69 -4.02
C LEU A 199 -0.28 -14.99 -4.56
N LEU A 200 0.53 -16.04 -4.62
CA LEU A 200 0.15 -17.37 -5.07
C LEU A 200 0.03 -18.32 -3.87
N VAL A 201 -0.78 -19.35 -3.99
CA VAL A 201 -0.81 -20.48 -3.05
C VAL A 201 -0.61 -21.77 -3.86
N ASP A 202 0.45 -22.54 -3.52
CA ASP A 202 0.90 -23.73 -4.26
C ASP A 202 1.09 -23.46 -5.76
N GLY A 203 1.73 -22.31 -6.10
CA GLY A 203 2.06 -21.88 -7.46
C GLY A 203 0.90 -21.29 -8.25
N ARG A 204 -0.30 -21.19 -7.67
CA ARG A 204 -1.52 -20.77 -8.37
C ARG A 204 -2.10 -19.50 -7.79
N ASP A 205 -2.79 -18.73 -8.61
CA ASP A 205 -3.53 -17.57 -8.15
C ASP A 205 -4.60 -17.97 -7.14
N PHE A 206 -4.71 -17.18 -6.08
CA PHE A 206 -5.65 -17.41 -4.99
C PHE A 206 -6.45 -16.12 -4.77
N PHE A 207 -7.76 -16.22 -4.67
CA PHE A 207 -8.66 -15.08 -4.54
C PHE A 207 -8.61 -14.05 -5.70
N ASN A 208 -8.37 -14.47 -6.94
CA ASN A 208 -8.28 -13.58 -8.11
C ASN A 208 -7.23 -12.47 -7.97
N GLY A 209 -6.05 -12.78 -7.39
CA GLY A 209 -4.99 -11.82 -7.18
C GLY A 209 -5.22 -10.88 -5.99
N ASP A 210 -6.30 -11.04 -5.23
CA ASP A 210 -6.54 -10.26 -4.01
C ASP A 210 -5.64 -10.78 -2.87
N ALA A 211 -4.40 -10.29 -2.85
CA ALA A 211 -3.41 -10.64 -1.82
C ALA A 211 -3.93 -10.34 -0.41
N LYS A 212 -4.70 -9.27 -0.24
CA LYS A 212 -5.23 -8.87 1.06
C LYS A 212 -6.19 -9.92 1.63
N LYS A 213 -7.07 -10.49 0.80
CA LYS A 213 -7.96 -11.58 1.24
C LYS A 213 -7.18 -12.81 1.67
N ALA A 214 -6.13 -13.19 0.94
CA ALA A 214 -5.27 -14.31 1.31
C ALA A 214 -4.55 -14.03 2.64
N LEU A 215 -3.95 -12.85 2.78
CA LEU A 215 -3.24 -12.43 3.98
C LEU A 215 -4.13 -12.44 5.23
N GLU A 216 -5.35 -11.94 5.11
CA GLU A 216 -6.27 -11.82 6.25
C GLU A 216 -6.99 -13.13 6.63
N ASN A 217 -7.06 -14.11 5.73
CA ASN A 217 -7.94 -15.27 5.93
C ASN A 217 -7.22 -16.63 5.89
N LEU A 218 -6.03 -16.74 5.29
CA LEU A 218 -5.29 -17.99 5.29
C LEU A 218 -4.54 -18.18 6.62
N PRO A 219 -4.85 -19.21 7.42
CA PRO A 219 -4.18 -19.40 8.71
C PRO A 219 -2.70 -19.73 8.53
N ALA A 220 -1.82 -19.03 9.25
CA ALA A 220 -0.37 -19.20 9.13
C ALA A 220 0.11 -20.63 9.46
N TYR A 221 -0.58 -21.35 10.33
CA TYR A 221 -0.23 -22.74 10.69
C TYR A 221 -0.34 -23.72 9.51
N THR A 222 -1.10 -23.38 8.46
CA THR A 222 -1.24 -24.22 7.25
C THR A 222 -0.03 -24.11 6.32
N VAL A 223 0.80 -23.08 6.48
CA VAL A 223 1.92 -22.76 5.62
C VAL A 223 3.14 -23.60 5.97
N ASN A 224 3.79 -24.16 4.95
CA ASN A 224 5.06 -24.86 5.04
C ASN A 224 6.23 -23.94 4.67
N LYS A 225 6.14 -23.30 3.50
CA LYS A 225 7.19 -22.43 2.95
C LYS A 225 6.57 -21.24 2.25
N VAL A 226 7.33 -20.14 2.22
CA VAL A 226 7.02 -18.98 1.39
C VAL A 226 8.17 -18.82 0.38
N ARG A 227 7.85 -18.82 -0.90
CA ARG A 227 8.80 -18.70 -2.01
C ARG A 227 8.65 -17.33 -2.65
N VAL A 228 9.75 -16.67 -2.96
CA VAL A 228 9.77 -15.37 -3.64
C VAL A 228 10.65 -15.49 -4.88
N TYR A 229 10.07 -15.23 -6.03
CA TYR A 229 10.76 -15.34 -7.32
C TYR A 229 10.10 -14.44 -8.38
N ASP A 230 10.83 -14.18 -9.47
CA ASP A 230 10.28 -13.49 -10.63
C ASP A 230 9.59 -14.51 -11.56
N LYS A 231 8.24 -14.51 -11.57
CA LYS A 231 7.43 -15.39 -12.42
C LYS A 231 7.31 -14.79 -13.82
N GLN A 232 7.47 -15.62 -14.85
CA GLN A 232 7.20 -15.23 -16.24
C GLN A 232 5.71 -14.89 -16.42
N GLY A 233 5.44 -13.77 -17.09
CA GLY A 233 4.09 -13.36 -17.45
C GLY A 233 3.45 -14.25 -18.52
N LYS A 234 2.19 -13.96 -18.85
CA LYS A 234 1.44 -14.71 -19.87
C LYS A 234 2.06 -14.58 -21.26
N ASP A 235 2.57 -13.40 -21.60
CA ASP A 235 3.17 -13.11 -22.88
C ASP A 235 4.48 -13.89 -23.06
N SER A 236 5.34 -13.90 -22.04
CA SER A 236 6.58 -14.68 -22.04
C SER A 236 6.32 -16.20 -22.15
N ARG A 237 5.32 -16.72 -21.43
CA ARG A 237 4.95 -18.15 -21.54
C ARG A 237 4.41 -18.50 -22.90
N LEU A 238 3.55 -17.63 -23.49
CA LEU A 238 2.96 -17.86 -24.81
C LEU A 238 4.02 -17.80 -25.93
N MET A 239 5.02 -16.94 -25.76
CA MET A 239 6.10 -16.74 -26.73
C MET A 239 7.31 -17.64 -26.47
N GLU A 240 7.31 -18.39 -25.34
CA GLU A 240 8.46 -19.22 -24.87
C GLU A 240 9.78 -18.42 -24.75
N ARG A 241 9.66 -17.12 -24.43
CA ARG A 241 10.77 -16.15 -24.32
C ARG A 241 10.48 -15.08 -23.32
N ASP A 242 11.51 -14.42 -22.84
CA ASP A 242 11.35 -13.25 -21.97
C ASP A 242 10.85 -12.03 -22.77
N MET A 243 9.60 -11.66 -22.57
CA MET A 243 8.95 -10.49 -23.18
C MET A 243 9.02 -9.26 -22.28
N GLY A 244 9.78 -9.33 -21.17
CA GLY A 244 9.86 -8.25 -20.18
C GLY A 244 8.64 -8.15 -19.27
N ASP A 245 7.78 -9.17 -19.25
CA ASP A 245 6.57 -9.24 -18.41
C ASP A 245 6.75 -10.06 -17.14
N LYS A 246 8.04 -10.34 -16.74
CA LYS A 246 8.35 -10.97 -15.46
C LYS A 246 7.83 -10.13 -14.32
N ALA A 247 7.22 -10.77 -13.34
CA ALA A 247 6.64 -10.12 -12.18
C ALA A 247 7.08 -10.81 -10.90
N LEU A 248 7.50 -10.02 -9.90
CA LEU A 248 7.84 -10.54 -8.59
C LEU A 248 6.59 -11.12 -7.93
N VAL A 249 6.65 -12.40 -7.53
CA VAL A 249 5.54 -13.08 -6.85
C VAL A 249 5.98 -13.64 -5.50
N VAL A 250 5.01 -13.71 -4.59
CA VAL A 250 5.12 -14.47 -3.34
C VAL A 250 4.23 -15.70 -3.48
N ASP A 251 4.81 -16.88 -3.34
CA ASP A 251 4.12 -18.15 -3.45
C ASP A 251 4.16 -18.92 -2.14
N VAL A 252 3.01 -19.13 -1.56
CA VAL A 252 2.80 -19.78 -0.27
C VAL A 252 2.53 -21.26 -0.49
N ALA A 253 3.51 -22.11 -0.14
CA ALA A 253 3.34 -23.54 -0.19
C ALA A 253 2.71 -24.06 1.11
N LEU A 254 1.60 -24.77 1.00
CA LEU A 254 0.91 -25.38 2.14
C LEU A 254 1.62 -26.64 2.62
N LYS A 255 1.37 -27.06 3.86
CA LYS A 255 1.80 -28.37 4.40
C LYS A 255 0.98 -29.48 3.71
N LYS A 256 1.60 -30.63 3.46
CA LYS A 256 0.99 -31.75 2.71
C LYS A 256 -0.41 -32.14 3.19
N GLN A 257 -0.65 -32.08 4.47
CA GLN A 257 -1.95 -32.42 5.09
C GLN A 257 -3.07 -31.42 4.74
N TYR A 258 -2.73 -30.24 4.19
CA TYR A 258 -3.68 -29.20 3.79
C TYR A 258 -3.82 -29.02 2.29
N HIS A 259 -3.21 -29.92 1.46
CA HIS A 259 -3.32 -29.88 -0.01
C HIS A 259 -4.64 -30.46 -0.53
N ARG A 260 -5.29 -31.34 0.25
CA ARG A 260 -6.60 -31.93 -0.06
C ARG A 260 -7.39 -32.04 1.23
N GLY A 261 -8.69 -31.78 1.15
CA GLY A 261 -9.57 -31.94 2.27
C GLY A 261 -10.30 -30.66 2.66
N PHE A 262 -10.61 -30.56 3.93
CA PHE A 262 -11.37 -29.45 4.48
C PHE A 262 -10.56 -28.79 5.61
N ILE A 263 -10.40 -27.49 5.53
CA ILE A 263 -9.74 -26.68 6.56
C ILE A 263 -10.72 -25.64 7.02
N GLY A 264 -10.83 -25.42 8.32
CA GLY A 264 -11.64 -24.34 8.83
C GLY A 264 -11.22 -23.86 10.20
N ASN A 265 -11.60 -22.62 10.47
CA ASN A 265 -11.41 -21.95 11.74
C ASN A 265 -12.66 -21.15 12.06
N VAL A 266 -13.20 -21.33 13.24
CA VAL A 266 -14.31 -20.54 13.79
C VAL A 266 -13.83 -19.91 15.09
N ASP A 267 -13.92 -18.59 15.19
CA ASP A 267 -13.65 -17.83 16.39
C ASP A 267 -14.89 -17.04 16.77
N VAL A 268 -15.32 -17.17 18.02
CA VAL A 268 -16.45 -16.42 18.58
C VAL A 268 -15.99 -15.73 19.85
N ALA A 269 -16.32 -14.45 19.98
CA ALA A 269 -15.87 -13.63 21.09
C ALA A 269 -16.96 -12.75 21.66
N ALA A 270 -16.93 -12.59 22.98
CA ALA A 270 -17.79 -11.69 23.70
C ALA A 270 -17.00 -10.93 24.78
N GLY A 271 -17.33 -9.67 24.98
CA GLY A 271 -16.56 -8.83 25.87
C GLY A 271 -17.36 -7.80 26.65
N SER A 272 -16.63 -7.07 27.50
CA SER A 272 -17.16 -5.95 28.26
C SER A 272 -17.70 -4.86 27.30
N LYS A 273 -18.57 -3.97 27.81
CA LYS A 273 -19.16 -2.85 27.05
C LYS A 273 -19.87 -3.31 25.77
N ARG A 274 -20.51 -4.49 25.79
CA ARG A 274 -21.24 -5.09 24.66
C ARG A 274 -20.36 -5.31 23.41
N ARG A 275 -19.05 -5.61 23.60
CA ARG A 275 -18.18 -5.98 22.51
C ARG A 275 -18.43 -7.42 22.09
N TYR A 276 -18.36 -7.66 20.78
CA TYR A 276 -18.52 -9.00 20.21
C TYR A 276 -17.65 -9.15 18.97
N GLY A 277 -17.28 -10.39 18.69
CA GLY A 277 -16.61 -10.80 17.47
C GLY A 277 -17.04 -12.19 17.05
N ALA A 278 -17.13 -12.45 15.77
CA ALA A 278 -17.25 -13.77 15.20
C ALA A 278 -16.52 -13.82 13.88
N ARG A 279 -15.66 -14.83 13.70
CA ARG A 279 -14.91 -15.04 12.48
C ARG A 279 -15.05 -16.47 12.01
N LEU A 280 -15.28 -16.64 10.73
CA LEU A 280 -15.37 -17.92 10.05
C LEU A 280 -14.43 -17.92 8.86
N PHE A 281 -13.60 -18.94 8.79
CA PHE A 281 -12.90 -19.34 7.58
C PHE A 281 -13.14 -20.83 7.34
N ALA A 282 -13.58 -21.22 6.16
CA ALA A 282 -13.73 -22.59 5.76
C ALA A 282 -13.32 -22.73 4.32
N MET A 283 -12.46 -23.72 4.04
CA MET A 283 -11.97 -23.98 2.68
C MET A 283 -12.01 -25.48 2.39
N HIS A 284 -12.68 -25.84 1.34
CA HIS A 284 -12.54 -27.16 0.71
C HIS A 284 -11.50 -27.06 -0.39
N TYR A 285 -10.46 -27.89 -0.28
CA TYR A 285 -9.32 -27.89 -1.18
C TYR A 285 -9.25 -29.24 -1.93
N GLY A 286 -9.48 -29.20 -3.23
CA GLY A 286 -9.34 -30.35 -4.13
C GLY A 286 -8.17 -30.15 -5.10
N GLU A 287 -7.84 -31.17 -5.89
CA GLU A 287 -6.76 -31.09 -6.90
C GLU A 287 -6.96 -29.97 -7.92
N LYS A 288 -8.22 -29.80 -8.37
CA LYS A 288 -8.58 -28.85 -9.43
C LYS A 288 -9.51 -27.74 -8.97
N SER A 289 -10.10 -27.84 -7.81
CA SER A 289 -11.11 -26.90 -7.36
C SER A 289 -10.92 -26.49 -5.91
N ARG A 290 -11.28 -25.26 -5.59
CA ARG A 290 -11.27 -24.69 -4.24
C ARG A 290 -12.56 -23.94 -4.01
N LEU A 291 -13.19 -24.21 -2.89
CA LEU A 291 -14.33 -23.44 -2.42
C LEU A 291 -13.95 -22.84 -1.06
N THR A 292 -14.02 -21.52 -0.96
CA THR A 292 -13.69 -20.79 0.28
C THR A 292 -14.91 -20.04 0.76
N LEU A 293 -15.20 -20.15 2.03
CA LEU A 293 -16.20 -19.39 2.74
C LEU A 293 -15.51 -18.55 3.81
N THR A 294 -15.72 -17.23 3.80
CA THR A 294 -15.20 -16.30 4.79
C THR A 294 -16.33 -15.54 5.46
N GLY A 295 -16.22 -15.34 6.77
CA GLY A 295 -17.17 -14.53 7.53
C GLY A 295 -16.44 -13.73 8.59
N ASN A 296 -16.81 -12.45 8.75
CA ASN A 296 -16.31 -11.59 9.81
C ASN A 296 -17.45 -10.72 10.33
N MET A 297 -17.67 -10.74 11.64
CA MET A 297 -18.65 -9.89 12.31
C MET A 297 -18.04 -9.37 13.61
N ASN A 298 -17.91 -8.07 13.78
CA ASN A 298 -17.40 -7.47 15.00
C ASN A 298 -17.85 -6.02 15.17
N ASN A 299 -17.71 -5.50 16.39
CA ASN A 299 -17.91 -4.08 16.72
C ASN A 299 -16.69 -3.48 17.47
N VAL A 300 -15.52 -4.01 17.21
CA VAL A 300 -14.24 -3.57 17.78
C VAL A 300 -13.34 -2.88 16.76
N SER A 301 -13.89 -2.50 15.59
CA SER A 301 -13.18 -1.93 14.44
C SER A 301 -11.96 -2.78 14.01
N ASP A 302 -12.05 -4.06 14.30
CA ASP A 302 -11.00 -5.01 13.99
C ASP A 302 -11.31 -5.68 12.66
N GLY A 303 -10.49 -5.42 11.66
CA GLY A 303 -10.52 -6.11 10.37
C GLY A 303 -9.68 -7.37 10.36
N GLN A 304 -8.87 -7.63 11.40
CA GLN A 304 -7.84 -8.65 11.43
C GLN A 304 -7.70 -9.31 12.80
N THR A 305 -7.08 -10.48 12.84
CA THR A 305 -6.61 -11.16 14.05
C THR A 305 -5.48 -10.39 14.76
N PRO A 306 -5.05 -10.79 15.96
CA PRO A 306 -3.90 -10.22 16.65
C PRO A 306 -2.73 -10.01 15.71
N GLY A 307 -2.23 -8.78 15.73
CA GLY A 307 -1.31 -8.30 14.74
C GLY A 307 0.01 -9.02 14.68
N GLU A 308 0.80 -8.51 13.82
CA GLU A 308 2.16 -8.88 13.53
C GLU A 308 2.98 -9.00 14.81
N ASP A 309 3.92 -9.88 14.80
CA ASP A 309 4.92 -9.96 15.89
C ASP A 309 4.34 -10.14 17.29
N GLY A 310 3.09 -10.56 17.42
CA GLY A 310 2.42 -10.69 18.72
C GLY A 310 1.74 -9.40 19.20
N ALA A 311 1.69 -8.34 18.41
CA ALA A 311 0.86 -7.18 18.69
C ALA A 311 -0.63 -7.56 18.64
N LEU A 312 -1.43 -7.09 19.58
CA LEU A 312 -2.85 -7.45 19.68
C LEU A 312 -3.73 -6.64 18.75
N SER A 313 -3.35 -5.43 18.44
CA SER A 313 -3.97 -4.56 17.44
C SER A 313 -3.04 -3.40 17.10
N GLU A 314 -3.12 -2.89 15.87
CA GLU A 314 -2.57 -1.58 15.55
C GLU A 314 -3.47 -0.49 16.14
N LEU A 315 -2.88 0.65 16.50
CA LEU A 315 -3.70 1.81 16.84
C LEU A 315 -4.51 2.22 15.63
N PRO A 316 -5.84 2.42 15.78
CA PRO A 316 -6.66 2.86 14.67
C PRO A 316 -6.17 4.22 14.17
N ASP A 317 -6.08 4.38 12.84
CA ASP A 317 -5.83 5.67 12.22
C ASP A 317 -6.97 6.66 12.52
N ALA A 318 -6.66 7.96 12.44
CA ALA A 318 -7.60 9.03 12.73
C ALA A 318 -8.91 8.98 11.95
N GLY A 319 -8.95 8.30 10.80
CA GLY A 319 -10.16 8.14 9.99
C GLY A 319 -11.15 7.08 10.46
N GLY A 320 -10.79 6.23 11.42
CA GLY A 320 -11.52 4.99 11.71
C GLY A 320 -12.84 5.14 12.45
N GLY A 321 -12.95 6.04 13.43
CA GLY A 321 -14.14 6.11 14.30
C GLY A 321 -14.42 4.76 15.00
N ARG A 322 -15.68 4.57 15.42
CA ARG A 322 -16.18 3.28 15.93
C ARG A 322 -16.90 2.54 14.81
N GLN A 323 -16.28 1.48 14.32
CA GLN A 323 -16.84 0.70 13.22
C GLN A 323 -17.37 -0.65 13.69
N SER A 324 -18.55 -1.02 13.21
CA SER A 324 -19.12 -2.37 13.28
C SER A 324 -19.22 -2.94 11.88
N THR A 325 -18.66 -4.11 11.67
CA THR A 325 -18.58 -4.74 10.35
C THR A 325 -19.22 -6.12 10.39
N ARG A 326 -19.95 -6.48 9.34
CA ARG A 326 -20.47 -7.82 9.08
C ARG A 326 -20.20 -8.12 7.63
N ARG A 327 -19.41 -9.13 7.33
CA ARG A 327 -19.04 -9.52 5.98
C ARG A 327 -19.19 -11.02 5.78
N LEU A 328 -19.63 -11.40 4.61
CA LEU A 328 -19.68 -12.79 4.15
C LEU A 328 -19.12 -12.83 2.74
N GLY A 329 -18.19 -13.76 2.49
CA GLY A 329 -17.59 -13.98 1.18
C GLY A 329 -17.63 -15.45 0.80
N ILE A 330 -17.90 -15.72 -0.47
CA ILE A 330 -17.83 -17.05 -1.08
C ILE A 330 -16.99 -16.94 -2.33
N SER A 331 -15.90 -17.69 -2.39
CA SER A 331 -15.01 -17.73 -3.54
C SER A 331 -14.88 -19.16 -4.05
N TYR A 332 -15.05 -19.35 -5.35
CA TYR A 332 -14.83 -20.61 -6.02
C TYR A 332 -13.78 -20.46 -7.10
N TYR A 333 -12.86 -21.41 -7.15
CA TYR A 333 -11.81 -21.46 -8.16
C TYR A 333 -11.66 -22.86 -8.72
N TYR A 334 -11.59 -22.98 -10.03
CA TYR A 334 -11.35 -24.23 -10.75
C TYR A 334 -10.14 -24.06 -11.68
N ASN A 335 -9.17 -24.99 -11.61
CA ASN A 335 -8.03 -25.05 -12.51
C ASN A 335 -8.29 -26.05 -13.64
N GLY A 336 -7.97 -25.66 -14.85
CA GLY A 336 -7.92 -26.54 -16.00
C GLY A 336 -6.68 -27.43 -16.00
N LYS A 337 -6.22 -27.81 -17.17
CA LYS A 337 -5.04 -28.65 -17.35
C LYS A 337 -3.73 -27.86 -17.25
N ASP A 338 -3.75 -26.57 -17.56
CA ASP A 338 -2.63 -25.64 -17.53
C ASP A 338 -2.96 -24.42 -16.64
N GLU A 339 -1.96 -23.58 -16.38
CA GLU A 339 -2.12 -22.39 -15.51
C GLU A 339 -3.05 -21.32 -16.09
N ASP A 340 -3.20 -21.25 -17.41
CA ASP A 340 -3.98 -20.23 -18.09
C ASP A 340 -5.43 -20.66 -18.36
N SER A 341 -5.75 -21.94 -18.09
CA SER A 341 -7.12 -22.46 -18.16
C SER A 341 -7.73 -22.51 -16.76
N TYR A 342 -8.64 -21.59 -16.50
CA TYR A 342 -9.27 -21.48 -15.18
C TYR A 342 -10.69 -20.94 -15.24
N PHE A 343 -11.43 -21.16 -14.17
CA PHE A 343 -12.69 -20.48 -13.88
C PHE A 343 -12.68 -20.03 -12.42
N SER A 344 -13.12 -18.81 -12.17
CA SER A 344 -13.23 -18.29 -10.82
C SER A 344 -14.48 -17.46 -10.62
N SER A 345 -15.02 -17.51 -9.40
CA SER A 345 -16.12 -16.68 -8.95
C SER A 345 -15.80 -16.14 -7.55
N ASP A 346 -16.01 -14.87 -7.34
CA ASP A 346 -15.81 -14.21 -6.05
C ASP A 346 -17.03 -13.35 -5.72
N ASN A 347 -17.70 -13.65 -4.61
CA ASN A 347 -18.94 -13.01 -4.22
C ASN A 347 -18.83 -12.55 -2.76
N ASN A 348 -19.16 -11.28 -2.52
CA ASN A 348 -19.07 -10.69 -1.19
C ASN A 348 -20.30 -9.85 -0.89
N ILE A 349 -20.72 -9.88 0.37
CA ILE A 349 -21.70 -8.97 0.93
C ILE A 349 -21.15 -8.40 2.24
N GLY A 350 -21.26 -7.09 2.39
CA GLY A 350 -20.78 -6.36 3.55
C GLY A 350 -21.83 -5.38 4.09
N PHE A 351 -21.87 -5.25 5.40
CA PHE A 351 -22.63 -4.25 6.12
C PHE A 351 -21.67 -3.55 7.08
N THR A 352 -21.55 -2.24 6.93
CA THR A 352 -20.67 -1.43 7.78
C THR A 352 -21.50 -0.34 8.43
N ASP A 353 -21.50 -0.31 9.76
CA ASP A 353 -22.03 0.79 10.56
C ASP A 353 -20.85 1.56 11.14
N ASN A 354 -20.75 2.86 10.87
CA ASN A 354 -19.72 3.74 11.40
C ASN A 354 -20.34 4.82 12.28
N ASP A 355 -19.73 5.08 13.44
CA ASP A 355 -20.08 6.15 14.37
C ASP A 355 -18.79 6.86 14.78
N GLN A 356 -18.62 8.07 14.27
CA GLN A 356 -17.40 8.85 14.42
C GLN A 356 -17.71 10.23 15.00
N GLN A 357 -16.95 10.61 16.01
CA GLN A 357 -16.87 11.97 16.49
C GLN A 357 -15.49 12.51 16.16
N SER A 358 -15.41 13.73 15.64
CA SER A 358 -14.14 14.39 15.40
C SER A 358 -14.14 15.83 15.88
N ARG A 359 -12.95 16.28 16.29
CA ARG A 359 -12.67 17.66 16.66
C ARG A 359 -11.51 18.12 15.81
N ILE A 360 -11.68 19.25 15.15
CA ILE A 360 -10.66 19.80 14.26
C ILE A 360 -10.23 21.16 14.77
N ASN A 361 -8.93 21.39 14.81
CA ASN A 361 -8.30 22.68 15.00
C ASN A 361 -7.41 22.97 13.81
N SER A 362 -7.77 23.94 13.00
CA SER A 362 -6.99 24.31 11.82
C SER A 362 -6.57 25.78 11.84
N GLN A 363 -5.40 26.02 11.27
CA GLN A 363 -4.84 27.34 11.03
C GLN A 363 -4.53 27.48 9.55
N THR A 364 -5.12 28.44 8.88
CA THR A 364 -4.85 28.73 7.48
C THR A 364 -3.87 29.90 7.38
N PHE A 365 -2.81 29.69 6.61
CA PHE A 365 -1.73 30.65 6.42
C PHE A 365 -2.11 31.67 5.36
N LEU A 366 -2.45 32.90 5.75
CA LEU A 366 -2.82 33.98 4.85
C LEU A 366 -1.84 35.13 4.89
N THR A 367 -1.62 35.78 3.76
CA THR A 367 -0.93 37.08 3.70
C THR A 367 -1.76 38.12 4.44
N GLY A 368 -1.16 38.74 5.46
CA GLY A 368 -1.87 39.73 6.28
C GLY A 368 -2.61 39.19 7.50
N GLY A 369 -2.26 37.97 7.90
CA GLY A 369 -2.70 37.34 9.16
C GLY A 369 -3.54 36.09 8.97
N ASP A 370 -3.16 35.07 9.71
CA ASP A 370 -3.81 33.77 9.69
C ASP A 370 -5.21 33.83 10.26
N TYR A 371 -6.05 32.90 9.81
CA TYR A 371 -7.32 32.63 10.51
C TYR A 371 -7.33 31.21 11.06
N PHE A 372 -8.19 31.02 12.05
CA PHE A 372 -8.31 29.79 12.79
C PHE A 372 -9.72 29.25 12.69
N HIS A 373 -9.83 27.94 12.59
CA HIS A 373 -11.14 27.27 12.53
C HIS A 373 -11.17 26.12 13.53
N LEU A 374 -12.21 26.09 14.35
CA LEU A 374 -12.53 24.98 15.23
C LEU A 374 -13.82 24.33 14.77
N SER A 375 -13.87 23.00 14.80
CA SER A 375 -15.12 22.27 14.55
C SER A 375 -15.23 21.02 15.41
N ASN A 376 -16.47 20.71 15.80
CA ASN A 376 -16.90 19.45 16.39
C ASN A 376 -17.91 18.81 15.47
N SER A 377 -17.67 17.60 15.04
CA SER A 377 -18.59 16.87 14.17
C SER A 377 -18.91 15.47 14.70
N SER A 378 -20.10 15.02 14.39
CA SER A 378 -20.55 13.65 14.61
C SER A 378 -21.08 13.10 13.30
N ASN A 379 -20.51 12.01 12.83
CA ASN A 379 -20.89 11.30 11.62
C ASN A 379 -21.39 9.92 11.99
N ARG A 380 -22.54 9.52 11.46
CA ARG A 380 -23.05 8.16 11.49
C ARG A 380 -23.36 7.72 10.09
N SER A 381 -22.81 6.58 9.68
CA SER A 381 -23.11 6.03 8.36
C SER A 381 -23.38 4.53 8.41
N ARG A 382 -24.27 4.10 7.53
CA ARG A 382 -24.53 2.69 7.23
C ARG A 382 -24.32 2.45 5.78
N ILE A 383 -23.48 1.48 5.48
CA ILE A 383 -23.12 1.12 4.11
C ILE A 383 -23.40 -0.37 3.94
N THR A 384 -24.06 -0.70 2.86
CA THR A 384 -24.19 -2.07 2.36
C THR A 384 -23.46 -2.15 1.05
N ASP A 385 -22.50 -3.05 0.94
CA ASP A 385 -21.77 -3.35 -0.27
C ASP A 385 -21.98 -4.80 -0.70
N MET A 386 -22.22 -4.98 -1.99
CA MET A 386 -22.36 -6.28 -2.62
C MET A 386 -21.50 -6.31 -3.86
N SER A 387 -20.75 -7.38 -4.05
CA SER A 387 -19.98 -7.57 -5.27
C SER A 387 -20.02 -9.03 -5.71
N ALA A 388 -20.12 -9.23 -7.02
CA ALA A 388 -19.97 -10.53 -7.64
C ALA A 388 -19.06 -10.39 -8.85
N SER A 389 -18.12 -11.31 -9.00
CA SER A 389 -17.25 -11.38 -10.16
C SER A 389 -17.12 -12.80 -10.66
N LEU A 390 -17.01 -12.94 -11.98
CA LEU A 390 -16.73 -14.18 -12.69
C LEU A 390 -15.55 -13.93 -13.61
N SER A 391 -14.58 -14.85 -13.63
CA SER A 391 -13.47 -14.81 -14.56
C SER A 391 -13.22 -16.21 -15.13
N ALA A 392 -12.85 -16.27 -16.40
CA ALA A 392 -12.51 -17.50 -17.08
C ALA A 392 -11.32 -17.27 -18.01
N GLY A 393 -10.37 -18.19 -17.96
CA GLY A 393 -9.25 -18.26 -18.87
C GLY A 393 -9.32 -19.53 -19.70
N PHE A 394 -8.93 -19.44 -20.97
CA PHE A 394 -8.83 -20.53 -21.92
C PHE A 394 -7.49 -20.45 -22.63
N HIS A 395 -6.82 -21.59 -22.74
CA HIS A 395 -5.53 -21.69 -23.42
C HIS A 395 -5.60 -22.72 -24.57
N PRO A 396 -6.26 -22.39 -25.69
CA PRO A 396 -6.11 -23.16 -26.90
C PRO A 396 -4.67 -22.99 -27.45
N HIS A 397 -4.27 -23.89 -28.33
CA HIS A 397 -2.90 -23.89 -28.89
C HIS A 397 -2.47 -22.52 -29.39
N ARG A 398 -1.33 -21.99 -28.82
CA ARG A 398 -0.76 -20.66 -29.14
C ARG A 398 -1.69 -19.46 -28.92
N GLN A 399 -2.66 -19.60 -28.03
CA GLN A 399 -3.60 -18.52 -27.76
C GLN A 399 -4.00 -18.51 -26.28
N ILE A 400 -4.14 -17.34 -25.69
CA ILE A 400 -4.69 -17.16 -24.35
C ILE A 400 -5.87 -16.20 -24.45
N ILE A 401 -7.02 -16.65 -23.95
CA ILE A 401 -8.25 -15.86 -23.88
C ILE A 401 -8.65 -15.70 -22.42
N ASP A 402 -8.77 -14.46 -21.97
CA ASP A 402 -9.27 -14.13 -20.65
C ASP A 402 -10.59 -13.37 -20.78
N LEU A 403 -11.58 -13.79 -19.99
CA LEU A 403 -12.87 -13.13 -19.86
C LEU A 403 -13.12 -12.82 -18.40
N SER A 404 -13.58 -11.62 -18.09
CA SER A 404 -14.05 -11.30 -16.75
C SER A 404 -15.27 -10.39 -16.78
N THR A 405 -16.17 -10.61 -15.82
CA THR A 405 -17.32 -9.74 -15.59
C THR A 405 -17.50 -9.51 -14.10
N SER A 406 -17.90 -8.31 -13.73
CA SER A 406 -18.25 -8.01 -12.36
C SER A 406 -19.45 -7.09 -12.25
N VAL A 407 -20.16 -7.23 -11.14
CA VAL A 407 -21.20 -6.31 -10.70
C VAL A 407 -20.91 -5.91 -9.25
N SER A 408 -21.02 -4.63 -8.97
CA SER A 408 -20.98 -4.12 -7.60
C SER A 408 -22.16 -3.19 -7.33
N HIS A 409 -22.72 -3.32 -6.14
CA HIS A 409 -23.79 -2.46 -5.66
C HIS A 409 -23.45 -1.96 -4.28
N THR A 410 -23.54 -0.63 -4.09
CA THR A 410 -23.32 0.02 -2.80
C THR A 410 -24.53 0.88 -2.47
N SER A 411 -25.10 0.69 -1.28
CA SER A 411 -26.16 1.51 -0.73
C SER A 411 -25.71 2.13 0.59
N GLY A 412 -25.87 3.44 0.74
CA GLY A 412 -25.42 4.20 1.90
C GLY A 412 -26.49 5.09 2.49
N ARG A 413 -26.45 5.24 3.82
CA ARG A 413 -27.17 6.27 4.56
C ARG A 413 -26.22 6.94 5.53
N GLY A 414 -26.24 8.28 5.55
CA GLY A 414 -25.39 9.07 6.43
C GLY A 414 -26.18 10.10 7.22
N TRP A 415 -25.73 10.40 8.42
CA TRP A 415 -26.16 11.51 9.25
C TRP A 415 -24.93 12.21 9.77
N ASP A 416 -24.83 13.48 9.48
CA ASP A 416 -23.74 14.33 9.89
C ASP A 416 -24.27 15.51 10.67
N SER A 417 -23.61 15.87 11.76
CA SER A 417 -23.84 17.13 12.45
C SER A 417 -22.51 17.79 12.76
N MET A 418 -22.42 19.10 12.55
CA MET A 418 -21.20 19.86 12.80
C MET A 418 -21.54 21.18 13.47
N LEU A 419 -20.77 21.51 14.50
CA LEU A 419 -20.65 22.86 15.06
C LEU A 419 -19.27 23.37 14.73
N SER A 420 -19.18 24.59 14.20
CA SER A 420 -17.89 25.19 13.89
C SER A 420 -17.86 26.69 14.16
N GLY A 421 -16.66 27.23 14.25
CA GLY A 421 -16.42 28.65 14.38
C GLY A 421 -15.11 29.06 13.71
N GLN A 422 -15.13 30.22 13.06
CA GLN A 422 -13.95 30.87 12.51
C GLN A 422 -13.52 32.03 13.40
N PHE A 423 -12.21 32.11 13.66
CA PHE A 423 -11.64 33.07 14.60
C PHE A 423 -10.55 33.90 13.94
N ASN A 424 -10.52 35.19 14.26
CA ASN A 424 -9.48 36.14 13.80
C ASN A 424 -8.23 36.16 14.70
N LYS A 425 -8.22 35.36 15.78
CA LYS A 425 -7.10 35.18 16.72
C LYS A 425 -6.94 33.71 17.04
N LYS A 426 -5.70 33.31 17.36
CA LYS A 426 -5.41 31.95 17.78
C LYS A 426 -6.30 31.54 18.96
N PRO A 427 -7.08 30.44 18.83
CA PRO A 427 -7.89 29.92 19.93
C PRO A 427 -7.02 29.58 21.14
N TRP A 428 -7.46 29.93 22.33
CA TRP A 428 -6.76 29.63 23.58
C TRP A 428 -7.13 28.24 24.14
N SER A 429 -8.25 27.69 23.69
CA SER A 429 -8.70 26.34 24.03
C SER A 429 -9.69 25.84 22.98
N ILE A 430 -9.74 24.53 22.73
CA ILE A 430 -10.74 23.89 21.88
C ILE A 430 -12.16 24.03 22.47
N SER A 431 -12.28 24.18 23.80
CA SER A 431 -13.57 24.41 24.51
C SER A 431 -14.19 25.79 24.20
N MET A 432 -13.47 26.69 23.52
CA MET A 432 -14.05 27.94 23.02
C MET A 432 -15.26 27.67 22.12
N LEU A 433 -15.18 26.61 21.30
CA LEU A 433 -16.29 26.27 20.41
C LEU A 433 -17.56 25.92 21.21
N ASP A 434 -17.42 25.10 22.26
CA ASP A 434 -18.58 24.73 23.10
C ASP A 434 -19.17 25.98 23.77
N SER A 435 -18.31 26.88 24.30
CA SER A 435 -18.74 28.14 24.92
C SER A 435 -19.40 29.10 23.95
N LEU A 436 -19.04 29.06 22.66
CA LEU A 436 -19.60 29.93 21.60
C LEU A 436 -21.11 29.66 21.35
N TYR A 437 -21.52 28.42 21.61
CA TYR A 437 -22.94 27.99 21.41
C TYR A 437 -23.78 28.02 22.69
N LEU A 438 -23.20 28.37 23.83
CA LEU A 438 -23.95 28.54 25.07
C LEU A 438 -24.65 29.89 25.11
N PRO A 439 -25.85 29.99 25.72
CA PRO A 439 -26.47 31.26 26.03
C PRO A 439 -25.54 32.10 26.94
N GLY A 440 -25.29 33.37 26.56
CA GLY A 440 -24.46 34.27 27.32
C GLY A 440 -22.96 34.13 27.04
N ALA A 441 -22.57 33.72 25.84
CA ALA A 441 -21.17 33.71 25.41
C ALA A 441 -20.49 35.06 25.70
N SER A 442 -19.25 35.04 26.21
CA SER A 442 -18.55 36.25 26.65
C SER A 442 -18.30 37.21 25.49
N THR A 443 -18.35 38.52 25.74
CA THR A 443 -18.07 39.57 24.76
C THR A 443 -16.67 39.39 24.13
N ARG A 444 -15.70 38.97 24.92
CA ARG A 444 -14.33 38.66 24.42
C ARG A 444 -14.35 37.54 23.37
N LEU A 445 -15.13 36.47 23.60
CA LEU A 445 -15.25 35.34 22.68
C LEU A 445 -15.96 35.75 21.39
N LEU A 446 -17.07 36.49 21.49
CA LEU A 446 -17.81 36.99 20.35
C LEU A 446 -16.98 37.94 19.47
N HIS A 447 -16.17 38.83 20.06
CA HIS A 447 -15.25 39.70 19.31
C HIS A 447 -14.09 38.95 18.64
N ALA A 448 -13.69 37.80 19.17
CA ALA A 448 -12.65 36.97 18.57
C ALA A 448 -13.20 36.08 17.44
N THR A 449 -14.52 35.96 17.33
CA THR A 449 -15.21 35.07 16.38
C THR A 449 -15.73 35.86 15.17
N VAL A 450 -15.42 35.39 13.96
CA VAL A 450 -15.90 35.98 12.69
C VAL A 450 -17.31 35.49 12.37
N ASN A 451 -17.48 34.16 12.43
CA ASN A 451 -18.76 33.48 12.26
C ASN A 451 -18.82 32.20 13.08
N ARG A 452 -20.02 31.70 13.28
CA ARG A 452 -20.29 30.36 13.78
C ARG A 452 -21.27 29.65 12.83
N GLN A 453 -21.11 28.37 12.68
CA GLN A 453 -21.91 27.56 11.74
C GLN A 453 -22.40 26.28 12.41
N ARG A 454 -23.67 25.98 12.28
CA ARG A 454 -24.30 24.72 12.61
C ARG A 454 -24.76 24.06 11.32
N ASP A 455 -24.29 22.84 11.09
CA ASP A 455 -24.71 21.99 9.98
C ASP A 455 -25.35 20.70 10.48
N GLU A 456 -26.43 20.33 9.85
CA GLU A 456 -27.04 19.02 9.99
C GLU A 456 -27.30 18.46 8.60
N MET A 457 -26.89 17.23 8.35
CA MET A 457 -27.05 16.61 7.04
C MET A 457 -27.52 15.16 7.17
N MET A 458 -28.44 14.78 6.30
CA MET A 458 -28.84 13.41 6.08
C MET A 458 -28.63 13.06 4.61
N SER A 459 -27.92 11.96 4.34
CA SER A 459 -27.65 11.49 2.98
C SER A 459 -28.17 10.08 2.73
N ARG A 460 -28.56 9.82 1.51
CA ARG A 460 -28.89 8.49 0.98
C ARG A 460 -28.20 8.33 -0.38
N SER A 461 -27.54 7.22 -0.61
CA SER A 461 -26.87 6.96 -1.89
C SER A 461 -27.06 5.51 -2.31
N ASN A 462 -27.18 5.31 -3.61
CA ASN A 462 -27.16 4.00 -4.24
C ASN A 462 -26.27 4.09 -5.47
N SER A 463 -25.40 3.12 -5.66
CA SER A 463 -24.54 3.02 -6.82
C SER A 463 -24.46 1.58 -7.29
N THR A 464 -24.60 1.37 -8.58
CA THR A 464 -24.42 0.05 -9.20
C THR A 464 -23.47 0.18 -10.38
N ASN A 465 -22.45 -0.66 -10.42
CA ASN A 465 -21.47 -0.69 -11.50
C ASN A 465 -21.42 -2.09 -12.09
N TYR A 466 -21.33 -2.17 -13.40
CA TYR A 466 -21.13 -3.36 -14.19
C TYR A 466 -19.82 -3.22 -14.95
N SER A 467 -19.02 -4.25 -15.04
CA SER A 467 -17.87 -4.29 -15.92
C SER A 467 -17.75 -5.62 -16.65
N PHE A 468 -17.26 -5.55 -17.87
CA PHE A 468 -16.87 -6.70 -18.66
C PHE A 468 -15.52 -6.42 -19.30
N THR A 469 -14.61 -7.41 -19.23
CA THR A 469 -13.28 -7.31 -19.83
C THR A 469 -13.02 -8.58 -20.63
N PHE A 470 -12.46 -8.39 -21.80
CA PHE A 470 -12.01 -9.43 -22.72
C PHE A 470 -10.56 -9.16 -23.07
N ALA A 471 -9.71 -10.18 -23.02
CA ALA A 471 -8.36 -10.14 -23.54
C ALA A 471 -8.07 -11.38 -24.36
N ASN A 472 -7.47 -11.20 -25.51
CA ASN A 472 -7.03 -12.29 -26.38
C ASN A 472 -5.60 -12.02 -26.83
N ARG A 473 -4.73 -13.00 -26.65
CA ARG A 473 -3.33 -13.01 -27.08
C ARG A 473 -3.10 -14.18 -28.01
N ILE A 474 -2.53 -13.95 -29.16
CA ILE A 474 -2.27 -14.96 -30.18
C ILE A 474 -0.82 -14.89 -30.60
N ALA A 475 -0.08 -15.98 -30.45
CA ALA A 475 1.28 -16.13 -30.95
C ALA A 475 1.25 -16.82 -32.33
N PHE A 476 2.04 -16.31 -33.27
CA PHE A 476 2.11 -16.86 -34.64
C PHE A 476 3.52 -16.70 -35.22
N GLY A 477 3.85 -17.52 -36.20
CA GLY A 477 5.16 -17.59 -36.85
C GLY A 477 5.85 -18.96 -36.67
N LYS A 478 7.07 -19.08 -37.16
CA LYS A 478 7.92 -20.28 -36.92
C LYS A 478 8.54 -20.18 -35.52
N GLU A 479 8.92 -21.30 -34.93
CA GLU A 479 9.44 -21.38 -33.54
C GLU A 479 10.52 -20.37 -33.16
N THR A 480 11.38 -20.00 -34.13
CA THR A 480 12.48 -19.02 -33.94
C THR A 480 12.11 -17.56 -34.21
N THR A 481 10.92 -17.26 -34.73
CA THR A 481 10.47 -15.91 -35.12
C THR A 481 9.00 -15.74 -34.79
N GLN A 482 8.66 -15.95 -33.55
CA GLN A 482 7.27 -15.79 -33.13
C GLN A 482 6.94 -14.30 -32.97
N ASN A 483 5.76 -13.95 -33.46
CA ASN A 483 5.16 -12.65 -33.27
C ASN A 483 3.89 -12.85 -32.43
N MET A 484 3.47 -11.80 -31.73
CA MET A 484 2.27 -11.84 -30.93
C MET A 484 1.35 -10.68 -31.30
N ALA A 485 0.07 -10.96 -31.42
CA ALA A 485 -0.97 -9.93 -31.44
C ALA A 485 -1.82 -10.05 -30.16
N SER A 486 -2.09 -8.92 -29.55
CA SER A 486 -3.00 -8.86 -28.40
C SER A 486 -4.13 -7.87 -28.66
N VAL A 487 -5.33 -8.27 -28.25
CA VAL A 487 -6.52 -7.41 -28.25
C VAL A 487 -7.15 -7.47 -26.87
N THR A 488 -7.25 -6.32 -26.23
CA THR A 488 -7.92 -6.19 -24.93
C THR A 488 -9.06 -5.20 -25.06
N GLY A 489 -10.25 -5.58 -24.64
CA GLY A 489 -11.41 -4.71 -24.60
C GLY A 489 -12.04 -4.70 -23.21
N SER A 490 -12.53 -3.54 -22.77
CA SER A 490 -13.34 -3.45 -21.57
C SER A 490 -14.51 -2.50 -21.75
N VAL A 491 -15.63 -2.85 -21.14
CA VAL A 491 -16.83 -2.01 -21.04
C VAL A 491 -17.21 -1.92 -19.58
N SER A 492 -17.41 -0.71 -19.09
CA SER A 492 -17.98 -0.48 -17.77
C SER A 492 -19.19 0.45 -17.89
N TYR A 493 -20.20 0.20 -17.07
CA TYR A 493 -21.40 1.04 -16.94
C TYR A 493 -21.69 1.23 -15.45
N GLY A 494 -21.88 2.48 -15.06
CA GLY A 494 -22.23 2.87 -13.71
C GLY A 494 -23.49 3.72 -13.66
N ARG A 495 -24.32 3.46 -12.66
CA ARG A 495 -25.46 4.30 -12.32
C ARG A 495 -25.45 4.58 -10.83
N SER A 496 -25.60 5.85 -10.49
CA SER A 496 -25.71 6.24 -9.08
C SER A 496 -26.81 7.29 -8.89
N ASN A 497 -27.35 7.32 -7.69
CA ASN A 497 -28.23 8.38 -7.21
C ASN A 497 -27.84 8.71 -5.78
N ALA A 498 -27.72 10.00 -5.49
CA ALA A 498 -27.47 10.49 -4.15
C ALA A 498 -28.46 11.60 -3.81
N ASP A 499 -29.16 11.44 -2.69
CA ASP A 499 -30.06 12.42 -2.12
C ASP A 499 -29.47 12.93 -0.82
N ARG A 500 -29.42 14.25 -0.67
CA ARG A 500 -28.88 14.91 0.51
C ARG A 500 -29.85 15.97 1.02
N PHE A 501 -30.20 15.87 2.28
CA PHE A 501 -30.94 16.90 3.02
C PHE A 501 -29.93 17.61 3.93
N GLY A 502 -29.91 18.92 3.91
CA GLY A 502 -28.98 19.71 4.72
C GLY A 502 -29.69 20.92 5.34
N ARG A 503 -29.37 21.21 6.59
CA ARG A 503 -29.59 22.48 7.24
C ARG A 503 -28.25 23.10 7.52
N ASN A 504 -28.05 24.30 7.02
CA ASN A 504 -26.85 25.08 7.22
C ASN A 504 -27.29 26.43 7.86
N GLN A 505 -26.80 26.71 9.06
CA GLN A 505 -27.11 27.92 9.80
C GLN A 505 -25.82 28.66 10.10
N VAL A 506 -25.58 29.77 9.41
CA VAL A 506 -24.39 30.61 9.62
C VAL A 506 -24.84 31.91 10.29
N ASP A 507 -24.24 32.22 11.45
CA ASP A 507 -24.39 33.49 12.13
C ASP A 507 -23.04 34.24 11.98
N TYR A 508 -23.10 35.39 11.29
CA TYR A 508 -21.96 36.29 11.17
C TYR A 508 -21.93 37.22 12.38
N LEU A 509 -20.83 37.22 13.11
CA LEU A 509 -20.67 37.89 14.39
C LEU A 509 -19.82 39.19 14.30
N GLY A 510 -19.33 39.52 13.10
CA GLY A 510 -18.52 40.70 12.81
C GLY A 510 -19.33 42.00 12.77
N ALA A 511 -18.77 43.04 12.13
CA ALA A 511 -19.35 44.40 12.07
C ALA A 511 -20.75 44.48 11.45
N MET A 512 -21.16 43.53 10.63
CA MET A 512 -22.50 43.33 10.09
C MET A 512 -23.07 42.01 10.59
N ALA A 513 -23.62 42.01 11.80
CA ALA A 513 -24.25 40.82 12.36
C ALA A 513 -25.48 40.45 11.51
N THR A 514 -25.34 39.40 10.70
CA THR A 514 -26.40 38.86 9.82
C THR A 514 -26.47 37.35 9.95
N GLN A 515 -27.54 36.77 9.45
CA GLN A 515 -27.77 35.33 9.49
C GLN A 515 -28.02 34.80 8.07
N ASP A 516 -27.45 33.67 7.72
CA ASP A 516 -27.78 32.92 6.51
C ASP A 516 -28.17 31.48 6.91
N HIS A 517 -29.46 31.23 6.96
CA HIS A 517 -30.01 29.92 7.32
C HIS A 517 -30.64 29.28 6.08
N ARG A 518 -30.18 28.12 5.74
CA ARG A 518 -30.58 27.37 4.56
C ARG A 518 -31.06 25.98 4.93
N ALA A 519 -32.20 25.58 4.45
CA ALA A 519 -32.63 24.19 4.41
C ALA A 519 -32.67 23.73 2.95
N GLN A 520 -31.91 22.73 2.64
CA GLN A 520 -31.64 22.30 1.26
C GLN A 520 -31.96 20.81 1.08
N TYR A 521 -32.53 20.49 -0.06
CA TYR A 521 -32.54 19.12 -0.60
C TYR A 521 -31.77 19.10 -1.91
N VAL A 522 -30.88 18.15 -2.07
CA VAL A 522 -30.11 17.98 -3.29
C VAL A 522 -30.31 16.58 -3.81
N SER A 523 -30.70 16.43 -5.07
CA SER A 523 -30.76 15.17 -5.78
C SER A 523 -29.69 15.14 -6.86
N SER A 524 -28.85 14.12 -6.82
CA SER A 524 -27.67 14.01 -7.69
C SER A 524 -27.64 12.66 -8.41
N PRO A 525 -28.44 12.50 -9.48
CA PRO A 525 -28.37 11.33 -10.34
C PRO A 525 -27.13 11.37 -11.23
N ALA A 526 -26.48 10.23 -11.44
CA ALA A 526 -25.39 10.10 -12.39
C ALA A 526 -25.41 8.75 -13.13
N ASN A 527 -25.02 8.80 -14.40
CA ASN A 527 -24.80 7.64 -15.24
C ASN A 527 -23.47 7.82 -15.98
N ASN A 528 -22.67 6.78 -16.04
CA ASN A 528 -21.43 6.79 -16.78
C ASN A 528 -21.22 5.49 -17.55
N TYR A 529 -20.51 5.57 -18.66
CA TYR A 529 -19.93 4.40 -19.28
C TYR A 529 -18.50 4.68 -19.75
N THR A 530 -17.70 3.64 -19.78
CA THR A 530 -16.35 3.67 -20.38
C THR A 530 -16.19 2.47 -21.29
N LEU A 531 -15.72 2.70 -22.49
CA LEU A 531 -15.32 1.71 -23.46
C LEU A 531 -13.82 1.85 -23.70
N MET A 532 -13.06 0.79 -23.57
CA MET A 532 -11.64 0.74 -23.90
C MET A 532 -11.38 -0.41 -24.87
N LEU A 533 -10.59 -0.15 -25.90
CA LEU A 533 -10.07 -1.15 -26.82
C LEU A 533 -8.58 -0.89 -27.01
N ASN A 534 -7.76 -1.89 -26.76
CA ASN A 534 -6.32 -1.86 -26.97
C ASN A 534 -5.92 -2.97 -27.92
N MET A 535 -5.15 -2.63 -28.94
CA MET A 535 -4.58 -3.56 -29.91
C MET A 535 -3.07 -3.35 -29.92
N GLU A 536 -2.35 -4.41 -29.82
CA GLU A 536 -0.90 -4.43 -29.74
C GLU A 536 -0.34 -5.53 -30.64
N TYR A 537 0.79 -5.25 -31.28
CA TYR A 537 1.49 -6.23 -32.09
C TYR A 537 2.96 -6.24 -31.68
N SER A 538 3.46 -7.34 -31.17
CA SER A 538 4.85 -7.52 -30.76
C SER A 538 5.63 -8.25 -31.86
N ARG A 539 6.76 -7.66 -32.29
CA ARG A 539 7.65 -8.25 -33.28
C ARG A 539 9.08 -8.31 -32.75
N LEU A 540 9.65 -9.49 -32.78
CA LEU A 540 11.06 -9.71 -32.52
C LEU A 540 11.90 -9.26 -33.73
N LEU A 541 12.95 -8.44 -33.49
CA LEU A 541 13.80 -7.88 -34.56
C LEU A 541 15.11 -8.65 -34.74
N ASN A 542 15.68 -9.21 -33.70
CA ASN A 542 16.92 -9.97 -33.79
C ASN A 542 16.69 -11.48 -33.64
N ARG A 543 17.52 -12.24 -34.28
CA ARG A 543 17.54 -13.71 -34.31
C ARG A 543 18.83 -14.23 -33.72
N ASP A 544 19.30 -13.73 -32.59
CA ASP A 544 20.53 -14.26 -32.04
C ASP A 544 20.29 -15.69 -31.53
N SER A 545 21.04 -16.64 -32.05
CA SER A 545 20.89 -18.07 -31.67
C SER A 545 21.27 -18.34 -30.20
N ASP A 546 21.96 -17.39 -29.56
CA ASP A 546 22.43 -17.54 -28.19
C ASP A 546 21.45 -17.01 -27.13
N GLU A 547 20.27 -16.53 -27.49
CA GLU A 547 19.21 -15.98 -26.63
C GLU A 547 19.68 -14.86 -25.67
N VAL A 548 20.89 -14.34 -25.84
CA VAL A 548 21.52 -13.38 -24.93
C VAL A 548 20.94 -11.97 -25.13
N ASN A 549 20.54 -11.65 -26.35
CA ASN A 549 20.00 -10.34 -26.72
C ASN A 549 18.59 -10.49 -27.26
N THR A 550 17.66 -9.71 -26.76
CA THR A 550 16.30 -9.64 -27.25
C THR A 550 15.95 -8.21 -27.59
N ILE A 551 15.58 -7.95 -28.86
CA ILE A 551 15.10 -6.65 -29.31
C ILE A 551 13.72 -6.86 -29.91
N TYR A 552 12.71 -6.19 -29.34
CA TYR A 552 11.37 -6.22 -29.94
C TYR A 552 10.72 -4.85 -29.96
N ILE A 553 9.86 -4.67 -30.96
CA ILE A 553 9.02 -3.49 -31.13
C ILE A 553 7.56 -3.87 -30.96
N GLN A 554 6.80 -2.98 -30.34
CA GLN A 554 5.38 -3.16 -30.10
C GLN A 554 4.63 -1.89 -30.53
N PRO A 555 4.23 -1.76 -31.81
CA PRO A 555 3.23 -0.79 -32.19
C PRO A 555 1.90 -1.09 -31.53
N PHE A 556 1.22 -0.06 -31.08
CA PHE A 556 -0.08 -0.19 -30.45
C PHE A 556 -1.04 0.93 -30.87
N VAL A 557 -2.32 0.56 -30.82
CA VAL A 557 -3.44 1.50 -30.93
C VAL A 557 -4.39 1.25 -29.78
N ARG A 558 -4.73 2.33 -29.05
CA ARG A 558 -5.71 2.26 -27.96
C ARG A 558 -6.79 3.31 -28.19
N LEU A 559 -8.04 2.87 -28.10
CA LEU A 559 -9.21 3.73 -28.11
C LEU A 559 -9.84 3.69 -26.71
N ASN A 560 -10.07 4.87 -26.15
CA ASN A 560 -10.80 5.03 -24.89
C ASN A 560 -11.92 6.05 -25.10
N GLN A 561 -13.15 5.65 -24.82
CA GLN A 561 -14.32 6.50 -24.89
C GLN A 561 -15.03 6.48 -23.54
N SER A 562 -15.27 7.64 -22.96
CA SER A 562 -16.03 7.78 -21.73
C SER A 562 -17.16 8.79 -21.89
N TYR A 563 -18.26 8.48 -21.25
CA TYR A 563 -19.41 9.34 -21.12
C TYR A 563 -19.77 9.46 -19.64
N ASN A 564 -20.06 10.68 -19.22
CA ASN A 564 -20.58 10.94 -17.89
C ASN A 564 -21.74 11.92 -18.00
N ALA A 565 -22.89 11.53 -17.47
CA ALA A 565 -24.05 12.40 -17.29
C ALA A 565 -24.35 12.49 -15.78
N SER A 566 -24.34 13.70 -15.25
CA SER A 566 -24.64 13.95 -13.84
C SER A 566 -25.54 15.14 -13.69
N GLY A 567 -26.42 15.10 -12.70
CA GLY A 567 -27.28 16.19 -12.30
C GLY A 567 -27.00 16.62 -10.85
N ASN A 568 -27.35 17.83 -10.55
CA ASN A 568 -27.40 18.37 -9.20
C ASN A 568 -28.62 19.30 -9.13
N ASP A 569 -29.76 18.75 -8.73
CA ASP A 569 -30.98 19.52 -8.56
C ASP A 569 -31.05 19.96 -7.09
N LEU A 570 -30.82 21.24 -6.83
CA LEU A 570 -30.83 21.84 -5.51
C LEU A 570 -32.13 22.56 -5.25
N TYR A 571 -32.79 22.22 -4.17
CA TYR A 571 -34.05 22.81 -3.71
C TYR A 571 -33.84 23.51 -2.38
N ARG A 572 -34.28 24.74 -2.27
CA ARG A 572 -34.25 25.59 -1.07
C ARG A 572 -35.56 25.42 -0.29
N LEU A 573 -35.64 24.39 0.55
CA LEU A 573 -36.84 24.08 1.35
C LEU A 573 -37.23 25.23 2.29
N ASP A 574 -36.23 25.98 2.76
CA ASP A 574 -36.45 27.21 3.56
C ASP A 574 -37.28 28.29 2.84
N ARG A 575 -37.48 28.20 1.53
CA ARG A 575 -38.31 29.13 0.73
C ARG A 575 -39.74 28.65 0.59
N LEU A 576 -40.12 27.50 1.13
CA LEU A 576 -41.53 27.08 1.19
C LEU A 576 -42.29 28.03 2.10
N ALA A 577 -43.53 28.39 1.70
CA ALA A 577 -44.34 29.33 2.46
C ALA A 577 -44.73 28.82 3.87
N ASP A 578 -44.81 27.52 4.03
CA ASP A 578 -45.13 26.80 5.27
C ASP A 578 -43.92 26.18 5.95
N TYR A 579 -42.70 26.59 5.55
CA TYR A 579 -41.48 26.01 6.10
C TYR A 579 -41.36 26.33 7.60
N THR A 580 -41.27 25.29 8.38
CA THR A 580 -40.76 25.29 9.75
C THR A 580 -39.91 24.02 9.96
N GLU A 581 -38.97 24.03 10.87
CA GLU A 581 -38.14 22.84 11.15
C GLU A 581 -38.98 21.65 11.69
N THR A 582 -40.10 21.93 12.29
CA THR A 582 -41.08 20.94 12.78
C THR A 582 -41.96 20.38 11.67
N ALA A 583 -42.35 21.20 10.70
CA ALA A 583 -43.15 20.76 9.55
C ALA A 583 -42.30 19.95 8.55
N TYR A 584 -41.04 20.36 8.38
CA TYR A 584 -40.10 19.72 7.48
C TYR A 584 -38.86 19.27 8.25
N PRO A 585 -38.95 18.22 9.09
CA PRO A 585 -37.79 17.64 9.73
C PRO A 585 -36.81 17.10 8.68
N LEU A 586 -35.55 16.96 9.04
CA LEU A 586 -34.51 16.53 8.10
C LEU A 586 -34.87 15.18 7.44
N GLY A 587 -34.89 15.14 6.12
CA GLY A 587 -35.29 13.97 5.33
C GLY A 587 -36.75 13.96 4.85
N VAL A 588 -37.53 14.96 5.16
CA VAL A 588 -38.93 15.11 4.72
C VAL A 588 -39.04 16.12 3.56
N LEU A 589 -39.76 15.74 2.53
CA LEU A 589 -40.07 16.57 1.35
C LEU A 589 -41.52 17.02 1.36
N PRO A 590 -41.86 18.10 0.64
CA PRO A 590 -43.25 18.51 0.42
C PRO A 590 -44.08 17.38 -0.22
N SER A 591 -45.33 17.30 0.10
CA SER A 591 -46.25 16.24 -0.38
C SER A 591 -46.47 16.28 -1.90
N THR A 592 -46.28 17.44 -2.52
CA THR A 592 -46.50 17.65 -3.97
C THR A 592 -45.17 17.96 -4.67
N ARG A 593 -44.97 17.39 -5.86
CA ARG A 593 -43.83 17.71 -6.72
C ARG A 593 -43.81 19.18 -7.14
N ASN A 594 -44.97 19.79 -7.34
CA ASN A 594 -45.05 21.20 -7.72
C ASN A 594 -44.49 22.10 -6.62
N ALA A 595 -44.82 21.88 -5.35
CA ALA A 595 -44.28 22.66 -4.24
C ALA A 595 -42.72 22.55 -4.21
N LEU A 596 -42.18 21.36 -4.48
CA LEU A 596 -40.74 21.19 -4.56
C LEU A 596 -40.11 21.93 -5.76
N LEU A 597 -40.75 21.91 -6.94
CA LEU A 597 -40.28 22.62 -8.12
C LEU A 597 -40.26 24.13 -7.97
N HIS A 598 -41.19 24.70 -7.18
CA HIS A 598 -41.22 26.13 -6.92
C HIS A 598 -40.03 26.65 -6.09
N VAL A 599 -39.37 25.80 -5.35
CA VAL A 599 -38.22 26.17 -4.50
C VAL A 599 -36.87 25.70 -5.06
N ILE A 600 -36.86 25.34 -6.34
CA ILE A 600 -35.59 24.96 -7.01
C ILE A 600 -34.65 26.19 -7.05
N ASP A 601 -33.40 25.96 -6.65
CA ASP A 601 -32.34 26.96 -6.81
C ASP A 601 -31.71 26.80 -8.19
N ALA A 602 -32.28 27.47 -9.17
CA ALA A 602 -31.84 27.43 -10.55
C ALA A 602 -30.37 27.92 -10.73
N THR A 603 -29.91 28.79 -9.80
CA THR A 603 -28.55 29.32 -9.81
C THR A 603 -27.52 28.26 -9.47
N ASN A 604 -27.87 27.31 -8.61
CA ASN A 604 -26.95 26.26 -8.13
C ASN A 604 -27.33 24.85 -8.60
N SER A 605 -28.45 24.71 -9.30
CA SER A 605 -28.81 23.47 -10.00
C SER A 605 -28.19 23.38 -11.36
N TYR A 606 -27.72 22.18 -11.74
CA TYR A 606 -27.14 21.96 -13.06
C TYR A 606 -27.30 20.52 -13.55
N GLN A 607 -27.18 20.36 -14.84
CA GLN A 607 -27.04 19.06 -15.51
C GLN A 607 -25.80 19.10 -16.41
N ASN A 608 -24.96 18.11 -16.25
CA ASN A 608 -23.69 17.96 -16.93
C ASN A 608 -23.73 16.72 -17.81
N ARG A 609 -23.28 16.81 -19.06
CA ARG A 609 -23.03 15.69 -19.96
C ARG A 609 -21.66 15.88 -20.61
N SER A 610 -20.76 14.96 -20.31
CA SER A 610 -19.38 15.00 -20.82
C SER A 610 -19.10 13.76 -21.67
N HIS A 611 -18.56 13.96 -22.85
CA HIS A 611 -18.01 12.92 -23.70
C HIS A 611 -16.50 13.17 -23.88
N VAL A 612 -15.72 12.13 -23.64
CA VAL A 612 -14.27 12.14 -23.87
C VAL A 612 -13.92 10.95 -24.76
N THR A 613 -13.28 11.25 -25.89
CA THR A 613 -12.70 10.22 -26.75
C THR A 613 -11.19 10.44 -26.81
N SER A 614 -10.42 9.41 -26.46
CA SER A 614 -8.95 9.42 -26.51
C SER A 614 -8.50 8.28 -27.43
N SER A 615 -7.77 8.63 -28.47
CA SER A 615 -7.11 7.67 -29.35
C SER A 615 -5.61 7.80 -29.15
N PHE A 616 -4.98 6.70 -28.76
CA PHE A 616 -3.53 6.61 -28.61
C PHE A 616 -2.97 5.78 -29.75
N THR A 617 -1.85 6.21 -30.26
CA THR A 617 -1.01 5.41 -31.14
C THR A 617 0.43 5.59 -30.73
N GLY A 618 1.23 4.58 -30.85
CA GLY A 618 2.62 4.69 -30.41
C GLY A 618 3.41 3.41 -30.63
N LEU A 619 4.61 3.45 -30.12
CA LEU A 619 5.58 2.39 -30.23
C LEU A 619 6.20 2.15 -28.85
N THR A 620 6.29 0.89 -28.46
CA THR A 620 7.20 0.46 -27.39
C THR A 620 8.41 -0.20 -28.02
N PHE A 621 9.58 0.23 -27.65
CA PHE A 621 10.86 -0.40 -28.00
C PHE A 621 11.45 -1.02 -26.74
N ASN A 622 11.81 -2.29 -26.83
CA ASN A 622 12.41 -3.02 -25.71
C ASN A 622 13.71 -3.67 -26.17
N TYR A 623 14.75 -3.50 -25.36
CA TYR A 623 16.03 -4.17 -25.48
C TYR A 623 16.34 -4.88 -24.18
N THR A 624 16.66 -6.15 -24.23
CA THR A 624 17.10 -6.94 -23.08
C THR A 624 18.37 -7.70 -23.44
N HIS A 625 19.36 -7.67 -22.55
CA HIS A 625 20.60 -8.41 -22.63
C HIS A 625 20.80 -9.24 -21.36
N GLY A 626 21.10 -10.52 -21.48
CA GLY A 626 21.26 -11.45 -20.35
C GLY A 626 19.92 -12.03 -19.87
N ASP A 627 20.02 -12.98 -18.96
CA ASP A 627 18.88 -13.76 -18.42
C ASP A 627 18.56 -13.42 -16.94
N GLY A 628 19.46 -12.68 -16.27
CA GLY A 628 19.31 -12.28 -14.87
C GLY A 628 19.76 -13.35 -13.86
N THR A 629 20.13 -14.54 -14.30
CA THR A 629 20.56 -15.68 -13.48
C THR A 629 21.97 -16.13 -13.82
N SER A 630 22.17 -16.69 -15.01
CA SER A 630 23.50 -17.11 -15.49
C SER A 630 24.37 -15.92 -15.89
N ARG A 631 23.73 -14.87 -16.38
CA ARG A 631 24.35 -13.58 -16.76
C ARG A 631 23.52 -12.42 -16.25
N PRO A 632 24.13 -11.30 -15.81
CA PRO A 632 23.39 -10.10 -15.44
C PRO A 632 22.46 -9.66 -16.56
N GLN A 633 21.25 -9.31 -16.23
CA GLN A 633 20.26 -8.79 -17.18
C GLN A 633 20.26 -7.26 -17.16
N PHE A 634 20.37 -6.67 -18.35
CA PHE A 634 20.17 -5.26 -18.59
C PHE A 634 18.98 -5.10 -19.54
N SER A 635 18.02 -4.25 -19.17
CA SER A 635 16.92 -3.92 -20.07
C SER A 635 16.74 -2.44 -20.21
N ALA A 636 16.33 -2.03 -21.41
CA ALA A 636 15.95 -0.66 -21.75
C ALA A 636 14.61 -0.67 -22.46
N GLN A 637 13.67 0.10 -21.97
CA GLN A 637 12.35 0.25 -22.56
C GLN A 637 12.07 1.71 -22.84
N LEU A 638 11.68 2.00 -24.09
CA LEU A 638 11.13 3.29 -24.49
C LEU A 638 9.65 3.10 -24.88
N TYR A 639 8.76 3.73 -24.16
CA TYR A 639 7.35 3.82 -24.48
C TYR A 639 7.04 5.22 -24.99
N ALA A 640 6.59 5.34 -26.24
CA ALA A 640 6.40 6.63 -26.92
C ALA A 640 4.97 6.75 -27.48
N PRO A 641 3.97 7.09 -26.64
CA PRO A 641 2.59 7.26 -27.03
C PRO A 641 2.32 8.68 -27.56
N VAL A 642 1.50 8.78 -28.60
CA VAL A 642 0.82 10.01 -28.99
C VAL A 642 -0.67 9.83 -28.73
N GLN A 643 -1.25 10.71 -27.92
CA GLN A 643 -2.67 10.71 -27.62
C GLN A 643 -3.37 11.88 -28.33
N PHE A 644 -4.42 11.55 -29.06
CA PHE A 644 -5.39 12.50 -29.59
C PHE A 644 -6.64 12.46 -28.71
N LYS A 645 -6.93 13.54 -28.00
CA LYS A 645 -8.05 13.65 -27.07
C LYS A 645 -9.06 14.66 -27.56
N ARG A 646 -10.31 14.21 -27.67
CA ARG A 646 -11.46 15.06 -27.98
C ARG A 646 -12.40 15.07 -26.78
N GLU A 647 -12.73 16.23 -26.30
CA GLU A 647 -13.64 16.44 -25.17
C GLU A 647 -14.81 17.31 -25.63
N SER A 648 -15.98 16.99 -25.15
CA SER A 648 -17.23 17.73 -25.38
C SER A 648 -18.01 17.79 -24.09
N LEU A 649 -18.38 18.98 -23.67
CA LEU A 649 -19.16 19.26 -22.48
C LEU A 649 -20.44 19.97 -22.88
N SER A 650 -21.58 19.47 -22.42
CA SER A 650 -22.87 20.16 -22.41
C SER A 650 -23.26 20.39 -20.96
N TYR A 651 -23.26 21.60 -20.52
CA TYR A 651 -23.52 22.01 -19.14
C TYR A 651 -24.70 22.96 -19.10
N ASN A 652 -25.81 22.50 -18.52
CA ASN A 652 -27.03 23.26 -18.33
C ASN A 652 -27.09 23.74 -16.88
N ARG A 653 -27.04 25.02 -16.71
CA ARG A 653 -27.37 25.78 -15.48
C ARG A 653 -28.30 26.87 -15.93
N MET A 654 -28.50 27.96 -15.29
CA MET A 654 -29.32 29.08 -15.81
C MET A 654 -29.11 29.38 -17.29
N ARG A 655 -27.97 29.06 -17.84
CA ARG A 655 -27.59 29.12 -19.26
C ARG A 655 -27.07 27.77 -19.74
N HIS A 656 -27.27 27.54 -21.03
CA HIS A 656 -26.69 26.39 -21.70
C HIS A 656 -25.27 26.71 -22.16
N TYR A 657 -24.31 25.94 -21.67
CA TYR A 657 -22.91 26.00 -22.11
C TYR A 657 -22.60 24.76 -22.92
N HIS A 658 -21.99 24.99 -24.10
CA HIS A 658 -21.45 23.90 -24.91
C HIS A 658 -19.99 24.20 -25.19
N SER A 659 -19.10 23.32 -24.74
CA SER A 659 -17.67 23.48 -24.91
C SER A 659 -17.09 22.23 -25.57
N LYS A 660 -16.18 22.43 -26.51
CA LYS A 660 -15.42 21.35 -27.19
C LYS A 660 -13.94 21.71 -27.19
N ARG A 661 -13.12 20.68 -26.98
CA ARG A 661 -11.67 20.82 -26.99
C ARG A 661 -11.04 19.61 -27.66
N ASN A 662 -10.07 19.86 -28.55
CA ASN A 662 -9.20 18.84 -29.13
C ASN A 662 -7.78 19.08 -28.59
N SER A 663 -7.09 18.03 -28.24
CA SER A 663 -5.75 18.12 -27.65
C SER A 663 -4.89 16.96 -28.10
N VAL A 664 -3.59 17.26 -28.23
CA VAL A 664 -2.59 16.23 -28.52
C VAL A 664 -1.61 16.20 -27.35
N PHE A 665 -1.25 15.00 -26.90
CA PHE A 665 -0.27 14.75 -25.85
C PHE A 665 0.81 13.82 -26.37
N PHE A 666 2.02 14.07 -25.92
CA PHE A 666 3.14 13.17 -26.08
C PHE A 666 3.79 12.98 -24.71
N GLU A 667 3.73 11.75 -24.19
CA GLU A 667 4.09 11.41 -22.82
C GLU A 667 5.04 10.19 -22.79
N PRO A 668 6.27 10.36 -23.30
CA PRO A 668 7.23 9.27 -23.33
C PRO A 668 7.68 8.87 -21.95
N THR A 669 7.94 7.55 -21.80
CA THR A 669 8.57 6.96 -20.62
C THR A 669 9.81 6.18 -21.06
N LEU A 670 10.90 6.34 -20.31
CA LEU A 670 12.16 5.64 -20.53
C LEU A 670 12.54 4.92 -19.23
N THR A 671 12.70 3.61 -19.32
CA THR A 671 13.06 2.76 -18.17
C THR A 671 14.33 1.98 -18.48
N PHE A 672 15.29 2.02 -17.56
CA PHE A 672 16.47 1.16 -17.56
C PHE A 672 16.42 0.28 -16.33
N THR A 673 16.72 -1.01 -16.50
CA THR A 673 16.71 -1.97 -15.41
C THR A 673 17.97 -2.82 -15.48
N TYR A 674 18.59 -3.07 -14.34
CA TYR A 674 19.65 -4.04 -14.13
C TYR A 674 19.18 -5.06 -13.09
N GLN A 675 19.35 -6.34 -13.39
CA GLN A 675 19.05 -7.42 -12.47
C GLN A 675 20.12 -8.50 -12.55
N ASN A 676 20.57 -8.97 -11.40
CA ASN A 676 21.42 -10.14 -11.27
C ASN A 676 21.00 -10.96 -10.06
N THR A 677 20.72 -12.24 -10.27
CA THR A 677 20.33 -13.17 -9.22
C THR A 677 21.23 -14.41 -9.35
N ASP A 678 22.02 -14.69 -8.32
CA ASP A 678 22.92 -15.82 -8.24
C ASP A 678 22.83 -16.49 -6.86
N SER A 679 23.57 -17.55 -6.63
CA SER A 679 23.59 -18.27 -5.35
C SER A 679 24.01 -17.40 -4.15
N THR A 680 24.66 -16.26 -4.39
CA THR A 680 25.11 -15.33 -3.34
C THR A 680 24.04 -14.29 -2.98
N GLY A 681 23.05 -14.07 -3.86
CA GLY A 681 21.97 -13.14 -3.61
C GLY A 681 21.38 -12.50 -4.87
N THR A 682 20.64 -11.43 -4.66
CA THR A 682 19.95 -10.68 -5.73
C THR A 682 20.39 -9.21 -5.70
N ARG A 683 20.63 -8.63 -6.86
CA ARG A 683 20.89 -7.19 -7.05
C ARG A 683 19.97 -6.65 -8.12
N TYR A 684 19.35 -5.55 -7.83
CA TYR A 684 18.40 -4.90 -8.74
C TYR A 684 18.63 -3.39 -8.72
N ALA A 685 18.62 -2.78 -9.89
CA ALA A 685 18.62 -1.32 -10.04
C ALA A 685 17.67 -0.93 -11.16
N SER A 686 16.91 0.14 -10.98
CA SER A 686 16.09 0.72 -12.04
C SER A 686 16.11 2.23 -12.01
N ILE A 687 16.10 2.82 -13.19
CA ILE A 687 15.92 4.27 -13.41
C ILE A 687 14.72 4.40 -14.34
N ASN A 688 13.74 5.18 -13.92
CA ASN A 688 12.57 5.50 -14.71
C ASN A 688 12.47 7.02 -14.89
N TYR A 689 12.33 7.48 -16.13
CA TYR A 689 11.99 8.85 -16.45
C TYR A 689 10.67 8.86 -17.19
N GLY A 690 9.75 9.71 -16.77
CA GLY A 690 8.47 9.89 -17.45
C GLY A 690 7.98 11.32 -17.46
N THR A 691 7.07 11.57 -18.37
CA THR A 691 6.34 12.84 -18.45
C THR A 691 4.84 12.55 -18.48
N SER A 692 4.07 13.38 -17.79
CA SER A 692 2.61 13.36 -17.87
C SER A 692 2.04 14.76 -18.04
N GLN A 693 0.90 14.87 -18.72
CA GLN A 693 0.22 16.13 -18.95
C GLN A 693 -1.23 16.02 -18.49
N SER A 694 -1.68 16.96 -17.68
CA SER A 694 -3.05 17.04 -17.20
C SER A 694 -3.72 18.30 -17.75
N GLN A 695 -4.98 18.15 -18.13
CA GLN A 695 -5.82 19.28 -18.55
C GLN A 695 -6.86 19.59 -17.49
N PRO A 696 -7.17 20.88 -17.26
CA PRO A 696 -8.30 21.25 -16.42
C PRO A 696 -9.61 20.73 -17.04
N ASP A 697 -10.54 20.34 -16.19
CA ASP A 697 -11.87 19.95 -16.63
C ASP A 697 -12.56 21.10 -17.34
N LEU A 698 -13.32 20.81 -18.41
CA LEU A 698 -14.05 21.85 -19.14
C LEU A 698 -15.06 22.57 -18.26
N SER A 699 -15.63 21.91 -17.25
CA SER A 699 -16.58 22.52 -16.29
C SER A 699 -15.92 23.59 -15.44
N THR A 700 -14.66 23.39 -15.00
CA THR A 700 -13.93 24.36 -14.18
C THR A 700 -13.49 25.59 -14.97
N MET A 701 -13.47 25.46 -16.30
CA MET A 701 -13.17 26.58 -17.22
C MET A 701 -14.39 27.41 -17.59
N LEU A 702 -15.60 26.98 -17.22
CA LEU A 702 -16.80 27.79 -17.46
C LEU A 702 -16.83 28.98 -16.49
N ALA A 703 -17.28 30.14 -16.99
CA ALA A 703 -17.49 31.33 -16.15
C ALA A 703 -18.75 31.17 -15.29
N ILE A 704 -18.71 30.25 -14.35
CA ILE A 704 -19.79 29.95 -13.40
C ILE A 704 -19.45 30.45 -12.00
N HIS A 705 -20.51 30.63 -11.21
CA HIS A 705 -20.51 31.14 -9.88
C HIS A 705 -21.33 30.17 -9.02
N ASP A 706 -20.73 29.52 -8.05
CA ASP A 706 -21.42 28.61 -7.13
C ASP A 706 -21.31 29.12 -5.70
N ASP A 707 -22.47 29.47 -5.12
CA ASP A 707 -22.65 29.97 -3.76
C ASP A 707 -23.63 29.09 -2.96
N SER A 708 -23.79 27.84 -3.35
CA SER A 708 -24.65 26.87 -2.65
C SER A 708 -24.26 26.71 -1.17
N ASN A 709 -22.97 26.88 -0.85
CA ASN A 709 -22.46 27.02 0.52
C ASN A 709 -22.28 28.52 0.85
N PRO A 710 -22.90 29.04 1.93
CA PRO A 710 -22.84 30.47 2.25
C PRO A 710 -21.41 30.98 2.56
N LEU A 711 -20.52 30.12 3.08
CA LEU A 711 -19.14 30.46 3.41
C LEU A 711 -18.14 30.20 2.29
N VAL A 712 -18.56 29.59 1.17
CA VAL A 712 -17.66 29.25 0.07
C VAL A 712 -18.26 29.68 -1.26
N LEU A 713 -17.55 30.55 -1.96
CA LEU A 713 -17.86 30.93 -3.33
C LEU A 713 -16.85 30.27 -4.27
N THR A 714 -17.33 29.46 -5.19
CA THR A 714 -16.47 28.86 -6.21
C THR A 714 -16.65 29.53 -7.57
N LEU A 715 -15.54 29.96 -8.15
CA LEU A 715 -15.48 30.62 -9.45
C LEU A 715 -14.76 29.72 -10.48
N GLY A 716 -15.30 29.64 -11.68
CA GLY A 716 -14.61 29.03 -12.82
C GLY A 716 -13.55 29.95 -13.41
N ASN A 717 -12.56 29.35 -14.10
CA ASN A 717 -11.48 30.10 -14.77
C ASN A 717 -11.28 29.62 -16.21
N PRO A 718 -11.72 30.39 -17.22
CA PRO A 718 -11.57 30.03 -18.63
C PRO A 718 -10.14 30.07 -19.14
N ASN A 719 -9.22 30.69 -18.40
CA ASN A 719 -7.81 30.88 -18.79
C ASN A 719 -6.88 29.77 -18.32
N LEU A 720 -7.42 28.70 -17.74
CA LEU A 720 -6.60 27.58 -17.25
C LEU A 720 -5.84 26.91 -18.41
N LYS A 721 -4.55 26.68 -18.15
CA LYS A 721 -3.64 26.00 -19.06
C LYS A 721 -3.41 24.56 -18.60
N LYS A 722 -3.01 23.68 -19.53
CA LYS A 722 -2.57 22.33 -19.19
C LYS A 722 -1.32 22.37 -18.33
N SER A 723 -1.24 21.47 -17.36
CA SER A 723 -0.05 21.22 -16.58
C SER A 723 0.79 20.12 -17.21
N ARG A 724 2.10 20.15 -16.94
CA ARG A 724 3.05 19.12 -17.33
C ARG A 724 3.90 18.74 -16.13
N ASP A 725 3.96 17.47 -15.84
CA ASP A 725 4.82 16.87 -14.83
C ASP A 725 5.99 16.14 -15.49
N HIS A 726 7.16 16.21 -14.88
CA HIS A 726 8.34 15.41 -15.19
C HIS A 726 8.77 14.71 -13.92
N HIS A 727 8.98 13.41 -13.99
CA HIS A 727 9.46 12.62 -12.86
C HIS A 727 10.63 11.73 -13.23
N ILE A 728 11.50 11.53 -12.27
CA ILE A 728 12.63 10.60 -12.33
C ILE A 728 12.59 9.78 -11.05
N ASP A 729 12.62 8.46 -11.18
CA ASP A 729 12.65 7.54 -10.06
C ASP A 729 13.87 6.63 -10.19
N LEU A 730 14.62 6.50 -9.12
CA LEU A 730 15.73 5.57 -8.95
C LEU A 730 15.36 4.57 -7.87
N MET A 731 15.57 3.29 -8.12
CA MET A 731 15.44 2.22 -7.15
C MET A 731 16.66 1.33 -7.20
N LEU A 732 17.22 1.05 -6.04
CA LEU A 732 18.32 0.12 -5.81
C LEU A 732 17.89 -0.92 -4.78
N SER A 733 18.18 -2.18 -5.01
CA SER A 733 17.89 -3.24 -4.06
C SER A 733 19.00 -4.29 -4.11
N SER A 734 19.41 -4.75 -2.96
CA SER A 734 20.43 -5.79 -2.82
C SER A 734 20.05 -6.73 -1.69
N PHE A 735 20.17 -8.01 -1.97
CA PHE A 735 20.05 -9.05 -0.98
C PHE A 735 21.31 -9.92 -1.00
N SER A 736 21.92 -10.17 0.15
CA SER A 736 23.09 -11.03 0.31
C SER A 736 22.72 -12.24 1.16
N MET A 737 22.82 -13.44 0.57
CA MET A 737 22.52 -14.69 1.26
C MET A 737 23.49 -14.98 2.40
N ALA A 738 24.78 -14.78 2.17
CA ALA A 738 25.83 -15.05 3.16
C ALA A 738 25.68 -14.21 4.44
N ARG A 739 25.25 -12.96 4.30
CA ARG A 739 25.03 -12.03 5.42
C ARG A 739 23.56 -11.96 5.84
N GLN A 740 22.66 -12.57 5.07
CA GLN A 740 21.20 -12.41 5.18
C GLN A 740 20.78 -10.92 5.28
N LEU A 741 21.53 -10.08 4.58
CA LEU A 741 21.36 -8.64 4.53
C LEU A 741 20.47 -8.29 3.36
N SER A 742 19.33 -7.69 3.65
CA SER A 742 18.49 -6.99 2.69
C SER A 742 18.74 -5.50 2.82
N ALA A 743 19.02 -4.82 1.72
CA ALA A 743 19.17 -3.37 1.67
C ALA A 743 18.48 -2.81 0.42
N ASN A 744 17.76 -1.72 0.57
CA ASN A 744 17.17 -1.01 -0.55
C ASN A 744 17.35 0.50 -0.37
N ALA A 745 17.40 1.22 -1.48
CA ALA A 745 17.40 2.68 -1.52
C ALA A 745 16.60 3.15 -2.72
N GLY A 746 15.86 4.21 -2.54
CA GLY A 746 15.09 4.85 -3.61
C GLY A 746 15.26 6.36 -3.55
N ALA A 747 15.22 6.99 -4.71
CA ALA A 747 15.17 8.43 -4.85
C ALA A 747 14.16 8.79 -5.92
N SER A 748 13.32 9.77 -5.66
CA SER A 748 12.42 10.31 -6.66
C SER A 748 12.51 11.82 -6.71
N TYR A 749 12.33 12.37 -7.90
CA TYR A 749 12.25 13.79 -8.12
C TYR A 749 11.11 14.06 -9.10
N HIS A 750 10.28 15.05 -8.81
CA HIS A 750 9.24 15.51 -9.72
C HIS A 750 9.19 17.03 -9.77
N THR A 751 8.83 17.58 -10.93
CA THR A 751 8.62 19.01 -11.11
C THR A 751 7.44 19.25 -12.04
N MET A 752 6.59 20.19 -11.67
CA MET A 752 5.37 20.49 -12.40
C MET A 752 5.37 21.91 -12.98
N HIS A 753 5.17 22.00 -14.28
CA HIS A 753 4.96 23.24 -15.00
C HIS A 753 3.46 23.53 -15.15
N ASN A 754 3.07 24.79 -14.94
CA ASN A 754 1.66 25.23 -14.95
C ASN A 754 0.78 24.39 -14.03
N ALA A 755 1.27 24.02 -12.83
CA ALA A 755 0.47 23.30 -11.85
C ALA A 755 -0.83 24.04 -11.60
N ILE A 756 -1.92 23.29 -11.46
CA ILE A 756 -3.23 23.86 -11.13
C ILE A 756 -3.32 23.92 -9.61
N ALA A 757 -3.39 25.13 -9.07
CA ALA A 757 -3.54 25.40 -7.65
C ALA A 757 -4.88 26.12 -7.40
N THR A 758 -5.34 26.09 -6.16
CA THR A 758 -6.52 26.84 -5.73
C THR A 758 -6.09 28.21 -5.22
N SER A 759 -6.53 29.27 -5.87
CA SER A 759 -6.44 30.62 -5.32
C SER A 759 -7.57 30.79 -4.30
N VAL A 760 -7.26 31.26 -3.11
CA VAL A 760 -8.20 31.50 -2.03
C VAL A 760 -8.15 32.99 -1.66
N LEU A 761 -9.30 33.65 -1.77
CA LEU A 761 -9.50 34.99 -1.28
C LEU A 761 -10.41 34.91 -0.04
N TYR A 762 -9.89 35.29 1.10
CA TYR A 762 -10.58 35.26 2.40
C TYR A 762 -11.14 36.65 2.77
N ASP A 763 -12.41 36.71 3.11
CA ASP A 763 -13.05 37.92 3.67
C ASP A 763 -13.03 37.86 5.19
N LYS A 764 -12.25 38.77 5.80
CA LYS A 764 -12.12 38.86 7.28
C LYS A 764 -13.41 39.22 8.02
N ASN A 765 -14.38 39.88 7.32
CA ASN A 765 -15.61 40.35 7.96
C ASN A 765 -16.66 39.25 8.08
N THR A 766 -16.73 38.37 7.08
CA THR A 766 -17.74 37.32 7.01
C THR A 766 -17.13 35.91 7.24
N GLY A 767 -15.81 35.77 7.05
CA GLY A 767 -15.16 34.47 7.01
C GLY A 767 -15.43 33.69 5.72
N ARG A 768 -16.06 34.33 4.71
CA ARG A 768 -16.29 33.72 3.41
C ARG A 768 -15.01 33.57 2.63
N THR A 769 -14.84 32.43 1.99
CA THR A 769 -13.73 32.16 1.08
C THR A 769 -14.22 32.16 -0.37
N THR A 770 -13.53 32.90 -1.25
CA THR A 770 -13.73 32.79 -2.68
C THR A 770 -12.59 31.95 -3.24
N THR A 771 -12.95 30.86 -3.90
CA THR A 771 -12.00 29.90 -4.47
C THR A 771 -12.02 29.92 -5.98
N GLN A 772 -10.86 29.89 -6.61
CA GLN A 772 -10.70 29.79 -8.06
C GLN A 772 -9.47 28.98 -8.41
N GLN A 773 -9.56 28.09 -9.38
CA GLN A 773 -8.39 27.40 -9.91
C GLN A 773 -7.53 28.34 -10.75
N VAL A 774 -6.21 28.27 -10.56
CA VAL A 774 -5.21 29.08 -11.26
C VAL A 774 -3.99 28.23 -11.59
N ASN A 775 -3.21 28.66 -12.61
CA ASN A 775 -1.94 28.00 -12.87
C ASN A 775 -0.80 28.68 -12.11
N VAL A 776 0.04 27.90 -11.51
CA VAL A 776 1.26 28.34 -10.78
C VAL A 776 2.48 27.55 -11.24
N ASN A 777 3.68 28.13 -11.06
CA ASN A 777 4.95 27.48 -11.35
C ASN A 777 5.85 27.48 -10.14
N GLY A 778 6.75 26.50 -10.08
CA GLY A 778 7.73 26.36 -9.01
C GLY A 778 7.41 25.24 -8.01
N ASN A 779 6.38 24.44 -8.29
CA ASN A 779 6.08 23.21 -7.55
C ASN A 779 7.06 22.11 -7.95
N TRP A 780 7.74 21.54 -6.98
CA TRP A 780 8.60 20.39 -7.16
C TRP A 780 8.76 19.62 -5.84
N GLY A 781 9.09 18.36 -5.95
CA GLY A 781 9.37 17.53 -4.79
C GLY A 781 10.50 16.55 -5.05
N ALA A 782 11.12 16.13 -3.95
CA ALA A 782 12.11 15.07 -3.94
C ALA A 782 11.87 14.16 -2.75
N SER A 783 12.03 12.86 -2.93
CA SER A 783 12.00 11.91 -1.82
C SER A 783 13.21 11.00 -1.86
N LEU A 784 13.71 10.67 -0.68
CA LEU A 784 14.72 9.65 -0.46
C LEU A 784 14.15 8.63 0.52
N ASN A 785 14.29 7.36 0.19
CA ASN A 785 13.94 6.28 1.10
C ASN A 785 15.04 5.23 1.12
N GLY A 786 15.22 4.59 2.26
CA GLY A 786 16.17 3.52 2.44
C GLY A 786 15.67 2.53 3.47
N GLY A 787 15.98 1.27 3.27
CA GLY A 787 15.64 0.21 4.20
C GLY A 787 16.79 -0.79 4.31
N MET A 788 16.98 -1.31 5.53
CA MET A 788 17.97 -2.34 5.80
C MET A 788 17.41 -3.34 6.81
N ALA A 789 17.61 -4.63 6.56
CA ALA A 789 17.28 -5.69 7.49
C ALA A 789 18.39 -6.75 7.51
N MET A 790 18.85 -7.12 8.72
CA MET A 790 19.88 -8.13 8.87
C MET A 790 19.85 -8.79 10.26
N PRO A 791 20.32 -10.03 10.42
CA PRO A 791 20.62 -10.59 11.73
C PRO A 791 21.87 -9.91 12.30
N LEU A 792 21.89 -9.64 13.60
CA LEU A 792 23.03 -9.06 14.32
C LEU A 792 23.95 -10.12 14.92
N ASP A 793 23.48 -11.36 15.05
CA ASP A 793 24.23 -12.49 15.57
C ASP A 793 24.21 -13.68 14.59
N LYS A 794 25.25 -14.53 14.65
CA LYS A 794 25.36 -15.72 13.79
C LYS A 794 24.24 -16.74 14.01
N SER A 795 23.68 -16.79 15.22
CA SER A 795 22.57 -17.69 15.59
C SER A 795 21.21 -17.14 15.17
N GLN A 796 21.15 -15.93 14.61
CA GLN A 796 19.92 -15.24 14.18
C GLN A 796 18.87 -15.06 15.30
N HIS A 797 19.33 -14.99 16.54
CA HIS A 797 18.48 -14.71 17.68
C HIS A 797 18.13 -13.21 17.75
N LEU A 798 19.03 -12.35 17.31
CA LEU A 798 18.85 -10.90 17.28
C LEU A 798 18.85 -10.41 15.84
N SER A 799 17.80 -9.74 15.42
CA SER A 799 17.69 -9.12 14.10
C SER A 799 17.34 -7.63 14.20
N PHE A 800 17.80 -6.88 13.22
CA PHE A 800 17.67 -5.44 13.09
C PHE A 800 16.92 -5.14 11.79
N GLN A 801 15.99 -4.22 11.83
CA GLN A 801 15.33 -3.67 10.65
C GLN A 801 15.20 -2.16 10.84
N GLU A 802 15.54 -1.40 9.80
CA GLU A 802 15.40 0.05 9.76
C GLU A 802 14.81 0.48 8.42
N GLU A 803 13.93 1.47 8.48
CA GLU A 803 13.37 2.16 7.32
C GLU A 803 13.44 3.67 7.57
N LEU A 804 14.03 4.38 6.63
CA LEU A 804 14.12 5.83 6.63
C LEU A 804 13.44 6.38 5.38
N ARG A 805 12.61 7.40 5.55
CA ARG A 805 12.02 8.16 4.46
C ARG A 805 12.17 9.64 4.74
N CYS A 806 12.61 10.39 3.74
CA CYS A 806 12.75 11.83 3.79
C CYS A 806 12.09 12.43 2.54
N ASP A 807 10.99 13.15 2.73
CA ASP A 807 10.27 13.83 1.66
C ASP A 807 10.47 15.33 1.79
N TYR A 808 10.81 15.98 0.69
CA TYR A 808 10.82 17.42 0.55
C TYR A 808 9.81 17.81 -0.52
N ASN A 809 8.93 18.75 -0.20
CA ASN A 809 7.94 19.29 -1.13
C ASN A 809 7.95 20.81 -1.07
N ARG A 810 8.10 21.43 -2.24
CA ARG A 810 7.88 22.86 -2.40
C ARG A 810 6.58 23.08 -3.13
N SER A 811 5.62 23.70 -2.47
CA SER A 811 4.33 24.08 -3.02
C SER A 811 4.22 25.59 -3.16
N VAL A 812 3.52 25.99 -4.21
CA VAL A 812 3.25 27.40 -4.54
C VAL A 812 1.74 27.59 -4.60
N ASP A 813 1.23 28.51 -3.81
CA ASP A 813 -0.18 28.85 -3.75
C ASP A 813 -0.42 30.37 -3.88
N LEU A 814 -1.67 30.72 -4.19
CA LEU A 814 -2.15 32.09 -4.16
C LEU A 814 -3.23 32.20 -3.09
N MET A 815 -2.82 32.65 -1.91
CA MET A 815 -3.74 32.90 -0.81
C MET A 815 -3.66 34.35 -0.37
N THR A 816 -4.79 35.03 -0.24
CA THR A 816 -4.80 36.44 0.13
C THR A 816 -6.06 36.79 0.93
N VAL A 817 -6.03 37.93 1.55
CA VAL A 817 -7.14 38.51 2.26
C VAL A 817 -7.79 39.60 1.41
N SER A 818 -9.11 39.75 1.49
CA SER A 818 -9.88 40.76 0.75
C SER A 818 -9.29 42.15 1.00
N GLY A 819 -9.06 42.91 -0.09
CA GLY A 819 -8.43 44.23 -0.05
C GLY A 819 -6.90 44.23 -0.17
N MET A 820 -6.23 43.07 -0.23
CA MET A 820 -4.79 42.96 -0.46
C MET A 820 -4.51 42.39 -1.85
N ALA A 821 -3.33 42.73 -2.42
CA ALA A 821 -2.88 42.10 -3.68
C ALA A 821 -2.57 40.61 -3.45
N ALA A 822 -2.94 39.77 -4.41
CA ALA A 822 -2.60 38.37 -4.38
C ALA A 822 -1.07 38.18 -4.55
N VAL A 823 -0.45 37.49 -3.59
CA VAL A 823 0.97 37.21 -3.58
C VAL A 823 1.19 35.70 -3.63
N GLN A 824 2.12 35.26 -4.46
CA GLN A 824 2.52 33.84 -4.46
C GLN A 824 3.22 33.48 -3.14
N SER A 825 2.64 32.55 -2.42
CA SER A 825 3.25 31.96 -1.24
C SER A 825 4.00 30.68 -1.65
N LYS A 826 5.28 30.59 -1.27
CA LYS A 826 6.09 29.41 -1.48
C LYS A 826 6.35 28.78 -0.12
N VAL A 827 5.89 27.54 0.07
CA VAL A 827 6.09 26.81 1.31
C VAL A 827 6.91 25.55 1.03
N ASN A 828 7.94 25.36 1.83
CA ASN A 828 8.82 24.21 1.79
C ASN A 828 8.46 23.28 2.95
N ASN A 829 8.04 22.06 2.62
CA ASN A 829 7.66 21.05 3.58
C ASN A 829 8.70 19.94 3.61
N TRP A 830 9.19 19.64 4.79
CA TRP A 830 10.01 18.49 5.10
C TRP A 830 9.20 17.49 5.91
N ASN A 831 9.25 16.23 5.52
CA ASN A 831 8.68 15.11 6.25
C ASN A 831 9.73 14.02 6.36
N VAL A 832 10.17 13.72 7.58
CA VAL A 832 11.15 12.67 7.87
C VAL A 832 10.48 11.61 8.71
N LEU A 833 10.48 10.37 8.23
CA LEU A 833 9.95 9.20 8.92
C LEU A 833 11.08 8.18 9.11
N ASN A 834 11.30 7.75 10.33
CA ASN A 834 12.22 6.66 10.66
C ASN A 834 11.47 5.58 11.45
N THR A 835 11.64 4.34 11.05
CA THR A 835 11.10 3.17 11.73
C THR A 835 12.25 2.22 12.04
N LEU A 836 12.43 1.91 13.31
CA LEU A 836 13.45 0.99 13.82
C LEU A 836 12.77 -0.17 14.52
N LYS A 837 13.22 -1.40 14.25
CA LYS A 837 12.77 -2.61 14.90
C LYS A 837 13.95 -3.51 15.23
N LEU A 838 14.06 -3.89 16.50
CA LEU A 838 14.97 -4.91 17.00
C LEU A 838 14.13 -6.11 17.42
N THR A 839 14.38 -7.28 16.87
CA THR A 839 13.69 -8.53 17.23
C THR A 839 14.67 -9.45 17.92
N TRP A 840 14.33 -9.90 19.14
CA TRP A 840 15.03 -10.93 19.85
C TRP A 840 14.16 -12.17 19.98
N GLN A 841 14.70 -13.32 19.57
CA GLN A 841 14.02 -14.61 19.60
C GLN A 841 14.87 -15.63 20.35
N ALA A 842 14.37 -16.17 21.45
CA ALA A 842 15.01 -17.22 22.23
C ALA A 842 14.26 -18.55 22.02
N GLY A 843 14.80 -19.35 21.11
CA GLY A 843 14.16 -20.59 20.67
C GLY A 843 12.75 -20.36 20.12
N ASP A 844 11.87 -21.35 20.35
CA ASP A 844 10.45 -21.30 19.91
C ASP A 844 9.51 -20.74 20.98
N ARG A 845 10.05 -20.26 22.12
CA ARG A 845 9.22 -19.90 23.28
C ARG A 845 9.09 -18.42 23.51
N ILE A 846 10.11 -17.64 23.18
CA ILE A 846 10.13 -16.20 23.48
C ILE A 846 10.49 -15.44 22.22
N ARG A 847 9.68 -14.45 21.91
CA ARG A 847 9.98 -13.46 20.90
C ARG A 847 9.60 -12.09 21.44
N LEU A 848 10.54 -11.16 21.39
CA LEU A 848 10.35 -9.76 21.81
C LEU A 848 10.82 -8.83 20.69
N ASN A 849 10.07 -7.81 20.43
CA ASN A 849 10.41 -6.74 19.51
C ASN A 849 10.48 -5.41 20.27
N CYS A 850 11.55 -4.68 20.11
CA CYS A 850 11.64 -3.27 20.47
C CYS A 850 11.44 -2.44 19.21
N THR A 851 10.43 -1.58 19.20
CA THR A 851 10.06 -0.75 18.06
C THR A 851 10.19 0.74 18.40
N SER A 852 10.63 1.52 17.42
CA SER A 852 10.65 2.98 17.50
C SER A 852 10.18 3.55 16.15
N ASN A 853 9.18 4.42 16.19
CA ASN A 853 8.77 5.18 15.02
C ASN A 853 8.91 6.67 15.35
N VAL A 854 9.61 7.41 14.49
CA VAL A 854 9.82 8.86 14.65
C VAL A 854 9.38 9.54 13.36
N ALA A 855 8.40 10.43 13.45
CA ALA A 855 7.94 11.28 12.36
C ALA A 855 8.18 12.74 12.72
N TYR A 856 8.91 13.44 11.87
CA TYR A 856 9.17 14.88 11.98
C TYR A 856 8.64 15.60 10.74
N GLN A 857 7.85 16.61 10.95
CA GLN A 857 7.31 17.48 9.91
C GLN A 857 7.71 18.92 10.17
N ARG A 858 8.14 19.63 9.11
CA ARG A 858 8.49 21.03 9.19
C ARG A 858 8.05 21.77 7.94
N ALA A 859 7.35 22.89 8.12
CA ALA A 859 7.01 23.82 7.06
C ALA A 859 7.69 25.17 7.29
N THR A 860 8.29 25.71 6.22
CA THR A 860 8.88 27.06 6.19
C THR A 860 8.36 27.81 4.97
N GLY A 861 7.98 29.08 5.14
CA GLY A 861 7.46 29.93 4.07
C GLY A 861 8.45 31.04 3.69
N ASN A 862 8.22 31.61 2.50
CA ASN A 862 8.98 32.77 2.02
C ASN A 862 8.34 34.12 2.37
N ARG A 863 7.18 34.12 3.04
CA ARG A 863 6.50 35.32 3.49
C ARG A 863 7.05 35.74 4.85
N ASP A 864 7.20 37.05 5.08
CA ASP A 864 7.70 37.62 6.34
C ASP A 864 6.80 37.31 7.54
N ASP A 865 5.50 37.13 7.28
CA ASP A 865 4.49 36.80 8.29
C ASP A 865 4.29 35.27 8.49
N PHE A 866 5.05 34.44 7.79
CA PHE A 866 4.94 32.97 7.91
C PHE A 866 5.68 32.48 9.15
N THR A 867 4.93 31.93 10.09
CA THR A 867 5.54 31.28 11.26
C THR A 867 5.98 29.86 10.91
N THR A 868 7.28 29.55 11.06
CA THR A 868 7.78 28.20 10.90
C THR A 868 7.04 27.24 11.83
N VAL A 869 6.49 26.18 11.25
CA VAL A 869 5.78 25.13 11.99
C VAL A 869 6.64 23.87 12.01
N SER A 870 6.74 23.24 13.18
CA SER A 870 7.37 21.93 13.31
C SER A 870 6.59 21.06 14.28
N ALA A 871 6.41 19.79 13.92
CA ALA A 871 5.72 18.80 14.74
C ALA A 871 6.51 17.50 14.79
N TRP A 872 6.49 16.89 15.96
CA TRP A 872 7.08 15.60 16.22
C TRP A 872 6.02 14.60 16.66
N ARG A 873 6.05 13.40 16.08
CA ARG A 873 5.31 12.24 16.54
C ARG A 873 6.29 11.09 16.65
N TYR A 874 6.42 10.56 17.86
CA TYR A 874 7.33 9.44 18.07
C TYR A 874 6.77 8.47 19.10
N ASN A 875 7.06 7.19 18.89
CA ASN A 875 6.72 6.14 19.82
C ASN A 875 7.89 5.20 20.06
N PHE A 876 7.87 4.61 21.24
CA PHE A 876 8.79 3.55 21.63
C PHE A 876 7.97 2.44 22.27
N GLY A 877 8.14 1.22 21.80
CA GLY A 877 7.34 0.11 22.25
C GLY A 877 8.13 -1.19 22.40
N VAL A 878 7.59 -2.06 23.23
CA VAL A 878 8.01 -3.46 23.36
C VAL A 878 6.79 -4.33 23.16
N ASN A 879 6.84 -5.20 22.17
CA ASN A 879 5.80 -6.18 21.92
C ASN A 879 6.39 -7.57 21.71
N GLY A 880 5.58 -8.61 21.91
CA GLY A 880 6.02 -9.95 21.66
C GLY A 880 5.12 -11.01 22.27
N ASN A 881 5.55 -12.26 22.11
CA ASN A 881 4.88 -13.43 22.65
C ASN A 881 5.82 -14.33 23.45
N ILE A 882 5.28 -14.90 24.52
CA ILE A 882 5.97 -15.79 25.43
C ILE A 882 5.12 -17.04 25.64
N THR A 883 5.64 -18.19 25.21
CA THR A 883 5.01 -19.50 25.46
C THR A 883 5.42 -20.02 26.83
N LEU A 884 4.45 -20.20 27.68
CA LEU A 884 4.60 -20.72 29.05
C LEU A 884 4.37 -22.24 29.09
N PRO A 885 4.78 -22.93 30.19
CA PRO A 885 4.36 -24.31 30.46
C PRO A 885 2.85 -24.50 30.38
N TRP A 886 2.42 -25.75 30.17
CA TRP A 886 1.00 -26.16 30.09
C TRP A 886 0.22 -25.51 28.92
N ASN A 887 0.87 -25.20 27.81
CA ASN A 887 0.25 -24.61 26.62
C ASN A 887 -0.45 -23.26 26.87
N PHE A 888 0.08 -22.45 27.76
CA PHE A 888 -0.28 -21.05 27.88
C PHE A 888 0.64 -20.19 26.99
N GLU A 889 0.09 -19.12 26.44
CA GLU A 889 0.83 -18.10 25.71
C GLU A 889 0.40 -16.71 26.17
N ILE A 890 1.37 -15.84 26.41
CA ILE A 890 1.15 -14.42 26.68
C ILE A 890 1.62 -13.66 25.45
N THR A 891 0.73 -12.85 24.88
CA THR A 891 1.04 -11.86 23.87
C THR A 891 0.82 -10.47 24.46
N THR A 892 1.79 -9.58 24.33
CA THR A 892 1.70 -8.22 24.89
C THR A 892 2.24 -7.18 23.93
N ASP A 893 1.65 -5.98 24.00
CA ASP A 893 2.11 -4.77 23.33
C ASP A 893 2.05 -3.61 24.32
N PHE A 894 3.21 -3.02 24.58
CA PHE A 894 3.39 -1.94 25.53
C PHE A 894 4.15 -0.81 24.82
N THR A 895 3.42 0.25 24.43
CA THR A 895 3.96 1.31 23.58
C THR A 895 3.63 2.68 24.17
N ASN A 896 4.64 3.53 24.24
CA ASN A 896 4.51 4.94 24.63
C ASN A 896 4.47 5.82 23.36
N TYR A 897 3.36 6.51 23.15
CA TYR A 897 3.14 7.45 22.04
C TYR A 897 3.30 8.88 22.51
N ASN A 898 4.06 9.66 21.76
CA ASN A 898 4.37 11.05 22.12
C ASN A 898 4.09 11.97 20.94
N ARG A 899 3.48 13.11 21.22
CA ARG A 899 3.22 14.19 20.27
C ARG A 899 3.71 15.50 20.83
N ARG A 900 4.40 16.29 20.00
CA ARG A 900 4.97 17.60 20.38
C ARG A 900 4.88 18.57 19.19
N GLY A 901 4.75 19.86 19.49
CA GLY A 901 4.67 20.92 18.47
C GLY A 901 3.26 21.20 17.95
N TYR A 902 2.23 20.65 18.60
CA TYR A 902 0.83 20.90 18.25
C TYR A 902 0.37 22.23 18.87
N ASN A 903 -0.53 22.94 18.18
CA ASN A 903 -1.06 24.22 18.65
C ASN A 903 -1.96 24.07 19.87
N ASP A 904 -2.77 23.02 19.90
CA ASP A 904 -3.55 22.66 21.07
C ASP A 904 -2.66 21.95 22.08
N SER A 905 -2.56 22.51 23.28
CA SER A 905 -1.77 21.90 24.36
C SER A 905 -2.29 20.53 24.78
N GLN A 906 -3.58 20.25 24.62
CA GLN A 906 -4.20 18.97 24.93
C GLN A 906 -3.80 17.88 23.92
N MET A 907 -3.39 18.29 22.71
CA MET A 907 -2.90 17.37 21.68
C MET A 907 -1.38 17.09 21.79
N ASN A 908 -0.64 17.86 22.60
CA ASN A 908 0.75 17.60 22.96
C ASN A 908 0.80 16.57 24.11
N SER A 909 0.57 15.33 23.78
CA SER A 909 0.32 14.26 24.74
C SER A 909 1.46 13.24 24.80
N SER A 910 1.44 12.47 25.87
CA SER A 910 2.24 11.25 26.04
C SER A 910 1.29 10.19 26.57
N GLU A 911 1.04 9.15 25.75
CA GLU A 911 0.10 8.09 26.08
C GLU A 911 0.82 6.76 26.13
N LEU A 912 0.61 6.02 27.21
CA LEU A 912 1.10 4.67 27.38
C LEU A 912 -0.03 3.68 27.11
N ILE A 913 0.08 2.94 26.01
CA ILE A 913 -0.92 1.96 25.59
C ILE A 913 -0.40 0.58 25.96
N TRP A 914 -1.22 -0.18 26.65
CA TRP A 914 -0.92 -1.56 27.02
C TRP A 914 -2.04 -2.48 26.58
N ASN A 915 -1.70 -3.41 25.66
CA ASN A 915 -2.56 -4.49 25.21
C ASN A 915 -1.99 -5.82 25.69
N LEU A 916 -2.87 -6.75 26.08
CA LEU A 916 -2.48 -8.05 26.62
C LEU A 916 -3.45 -9.12 26.12
N ARG A 917 -2.91 -10.27 25.69
CA ARG A 917 -3.68 -11.49 25.43
C ARG A 917 -3.10 -12.65 26.21
N LEU A 918 -3.96 -13.37 26.90
CA LEU A 918 -3.64 -14.65 27.53
C LEU A 918 -4.37 -15.76 26.75
N THR A 919 -3.62 -16.68 26.17
CA THR A 919 -4.14 -17.78 25.35
C THR A 919 -3.86 -19.11 26.01
N LYS A 920 -4.85 -20.05 25.97
CA LYS A 920 -4.73 -21.43 26.41
C LYS A 920 -5.14 -22.36 25.28
N LYS A 921 -4.26 -23.29 24.91
CA LYS A 921 -4.51 -24.35 23.91
C LYS A 921 -5.04 -25.61 24.57
N LEU A 922 -6.08 -26.20 23.99
CA LEU A 922 -6.76 -27.38 24.46
C LEU A 922 -7.03 -28.34 23.29
N LEU A 923 -7.44 -29.60 23.56
CA LEU A 923 -7.83 -30.58 22.55
C LEU A 923 -6.76 -30.80 21.47
N LYS A 924 -5.51 -30.95 21.84
CA LYS A 924 -4.39 -31.09 20.91
C LYS A 924 -4.29 -29.88 19.94
N ASP A 925 -4.41 -28.68 20.47
CA ASP A 925 -4.34 -27.38 19.79
C ASP A 925 -5.50 -27.07 18.83
N ASN A 926 -6.56 -27.89 18.84
CA ASN A 926 -7.75 -27.60 18.02
C ASN A 926 -8.71 -26.58 18.67
N LEU A 927 -8.72 -26.48 20.01
CA LEU A 927 -9.52 -25.50 20.73
C LEU A 927 -8.62 -24.49 21.42
N THR A 928 -8.84 -23.22 21.16
CA THR A 928 -8.11 -22.11 21.74
C THR A 928 -9.05 -21.22 22.54
N LEU A 929 -8.71 -20.96 23.78
CA LEU A 929 -9.37 -19.95 24.61
C LEU A 929 -8.42 -18.77 24.78
N SER A 930 -8.87 -17.55 24.47
CA SER A 930 -8.05 -16.35 24.63
C SER A 930 -8.83 -15.26 25.39
N LEU A 931 -8.14 -14.60 26.31
CA LEU A 931 -8.64 -13.41 27.01
C LEU A 931 -7.83 -12.20 26.56
N ASP A 932 -8.49 -11.26 25.88
CA ASP A 932 -7.92 -10.02 25.38
C ASP A 932 -8.21 -8.86 26.32
N GLY A 933 -7.20 -8.06 26.60
CA GLY A 933 -7.31 -6.75 27.22
C GLY A 933 -6.77 -5.69 26.25
N PHE A 934 -7.63 -4.81 25.80
CA PHE A 934 -7.29 -3.70 24.91
C PHE A 934 -7.24 -2.39 25.68
N ASP A 935 -6.14 -1.62 25.48
CA ASP A 935 -5.88 -0.33 26.12
C ASP A 935 -6.16 -0.38 27.64
N LEU A 936 -5.51 -1.33 28.34
CA LEU A 936 -5.75 -1.60 29.76
C LEU A 936 -5.59 -0.34 30.62
N LEU A 937 -4.72 0.58 30.24
CA LEU A 937 -4.47 1.84 30.94
C LEU A 937 -5.50 2.93 30.59
N GLY A 938 -6.28 2.77 29.50
CA GLY A 938 -7.32 3.69 29.07
C GLY A 938 -6.78 5.04 28.57
N GLN A 939 -5.61 5.04 27.95
CA GLN A 939 -4.93 6.26 27.52
C GLN A 939 -4.95 6.47 25.99
N LEU A 940 -5.63 5.61 25.22
CA LEU A 940 -5.68 5.72 23.78
C LEU A 940 -6.29 7.06 23.34
N ASN A 941 -5.53 7.83 22.58
CA ASN A 941 -5.92 9.09 21.99
C ASN A 941 -5.59 9.10 20.50
N ASN A 942 -6.63 9.19 19.67
CA ASN A 942 -6.50 9.14 18.22
C ASN A 942 -6.44 10.56 17.64
N THR A 943 -5.23 11.11 17.55
CA THR A 943 -4.98 12.46 17.02
C THR A 943 -4.03 12.39 15.84
N THR A 944 -4.39 13.06 14.74
CA THR A 944 -3.54 13.24 13.56
C THR A 944 -3.18 14.69 13.34
N PHE A 945 -2.12 14.91 12.57
CA PHE A 945 -1.61 16.21 12.18
C PHE A 945 -1.30 16.22 10.69
N THR A 946 -1.79 17.21 9.98
CA THR A 946 -1.46 17.49 8.59
C THR A 946 -0.89 18.89 8.46
N LEU A 947 0.08 19.06 7.57
CA LEU A 947 0.76 20.32 7.32
C LEU A 947 1.03 20.44 5.82
N ASP A 948 0.53 21.51 5.21
CA ASP A 948 0.75 21.84 3.80
C ASP A 948 1.02 23.34 3.61
N ALA A 949 1.02 23.80 2.35
CA ALA A 949 1.25 25.20 2.03
C ALA A 949 0.11 26.13 2.47
N GLN A 950 -1.09 25.57 2.60
CA GLN A 950 -2.30 26.34 2.92
C GLN A 950 -2.51 26.48 4.42
N GLY A 951 -2.01 25.50 5.19
CA GLY A 951 -2.24 25.53 6.63
C GLY A 951 -1.74 24.33 7.38
N ARG A 952 -2.17 24.24 8.62
CA ARG A 952 -2.01 23.08 9.49
C ARG A 952 -3.36 22.67 10.05
N THR A 953 -3.57 21.37 10.18
CA THR A 953 -4.80 20.83 10.74
C THR A 953 -4.47 19.75 11.77
N GLU A 954 -5.08 19.87 12.93
CA GLU A 954 -5.02 18.92 14.04
C GLU A 954 -6.41 18.28 14.15
N THR A 955 -6.49 16.98 14.04
CA THR A 955 -7.76 16.25 14.08
C THR A 955 -7.71 15.20 15.19
N TRP A 956 -8.60 15.31 16.14
CA TRP A 956 -8.91 14.25 17.08
C TRP A 956 -10.13 13.47 16.57
N THR A 957 -10.08 12.14 16.67
CA THR A 957 -11.19 11.26 16.28
C THR A 957 -11.50 10.30 17.42
N SER A 958 -12.79 10.03 17.66
CA SER A 958 -13.20 9.05 18.65
C SER A 958 -12.63 7.68 18.33
N SER A 959 -12.16 6.98 19.35
CA SER A 959 -11.64 5.61 19.27
C SER A 959 -12.52 4.65 20.09
N ILE A 960 -12.22 3.38 19.97
CA ILE A 960 -12.85 2.34 20.79
C ILE A 960 -12.31 2.46 22.20
N PRO A 961 -13.19 2.59 23.23
CA PRO A 961 -12.73 2.62 24.62
C PRO A 961 -12.21 1.25 25.04
N ARG A 962 -11.30 1.23 26.03
CA ARG A 962 -10.76 0.00 26.61
C ARG A 962 -11.84 -1.07 26.87
N TYR A 963 -11.50 -2.33 26.59
CA TYR A 963 -12.38 -3.46 26.79
C TYR A 963 -11.61 -4.74 27.16
N LEU A 964 -12.32 -5.71 27.72
CA LEU A 964 -11.89 -7.08 27.87
C LEU A 964 -12.78 -7.96 27.00
N MET A 965 -12.21 -8.97 26.33
CA MET A 965 -12.95 -9.87 25.44
C MET A 965 -12.44 -11.30 25.56
N LEU A 966 -13.36 -12.24 25.70
CA LEU A 966 -13.08 -13.67 25.73
C LEU A 966 -13.37 -14.26 24.34
N HIS A 967 -12.40 -14.94 23.79
CA HIS A 967 -12.45 -15.65 22.52
C HIS A 967 -12.49 -17.15 22.72
N VAL A 968 -13.27 -17.83 21.92
CA VAL A 968 -13.31 -19.28 21.79
C VAL A 968 -13.12 -19.61 20.32
N ALA A 969 -11.94 -20.11 19.98
CA ALA A 969 -11.61 -20.47 18.60
C ALA A 969 -11.46 -21.98 18.45
N TYR A 970 -12.06 -22.55 17.40
CA TYR A 970 -11.97 -23.97 17.08
C TYR A 970 -11.48 -24.16 15.65
N LYS A 971 -10.41 -24.98 15.53
CA LYS A 971 -9.82 -25.38 14.24
C LYS A 971 -10.27 -26.78 13.89
N PHE A 972 -10.66 -26.97 12.65
CA PHE A 972 -11.00 -28.29 12.14
C PHE A 972 -10.29 -28.53 10.80
N HIS A 973 -9.81 -29.74 10.63
CA HIS A 973 -9.20 -30.22 9.37
C HIS A 973 -9.57 -31.68 9.17
N LYS A 974 -9.82 -32.08 7.93
CA LYS A 974 -10.14 -33.45 7.55
C LYS A 974 -9.56 -33.79 6.17
#